data_eb74b1f04063ee7b84d8b2b227f02408
#
_entry.id   eb74b1f04063ee7b84d8b2b227f02408
#
_cell.length_a   1.000
_cell.length_b   1.000
_cell.length_c   1.000
_cell.angle_alpha   90.00
_cell.angle_beta   90.00
_cell.angle_gamma   90.00
#
_symmetry.space_group_name_H-M   'P 1'
#
loop_
_entity.id
_entity.type
_entity.pdbx_description
1 polymer ?
#
loop_
_entity_poly.entity_id
_entity_poly.type
_entity_poly.pdbx_seq_one_letter_code
_entity_poly.pdbx_strand_id
1 'polypeptide(L)'
;MTYDFTSRAKRAIEIANDEAMELGHRYIGTEHLLYGLAKEGSGVASKVLENQEIAPENIIDVTVALVGKDEAIDETLGFTPRTKRVIENAFIEARKLGYNYIGTEHLLIGLLREGDSVATRILIELNVNIPKLYGEIIKVINEGEDLTGDTDSKSSKRSGSYNQTPTLNQFGEDLTEKAKEGKLDPIIGRKEEIERVIQILSRRTKNNPCLIGEPGVGKTAVVEGLAQKIVSGDVPEILKNKRVVTVDISSMVAGAKYRGDFEERIKKALNEVKKAGDVILFIDEIHTIVGAGSAEGAIDAANILKPLLARGEIQLVGATTLNEYRKFIEKDSALERRFSPVTVNEPSEKDTITILKGIKDKYEAHHNVKITDEAIEAAVKLSVRYINDRYLPDKAIDLIDEAASRARLKTYIEPDSLKELEEELANVTKDKEEAVKIQKFEKAASLRDKEKELKAKYEKEQNKWKNKNNKSVTDITEENIAEVIASWTGIPAKKITEDENERLKHLEENLHQRVIGQNEAVEAVAKAIRRGRVGLKDPKRPIGSFLFLGPTGVGKTELSKALAECLFGDENAMIRIDMSEYMEPHSVSKLIGSPPGYVGFDEGGQLTEKIRRKPYSVILFDEIEKAHPDVMNMLLQILEDGRLTDSQGRTVNFKNTVIIMTSNIGARLITDKKSLGFSNVNNTEDAQKEYEETKKEVMEALKKELRPEFINRIDEIIVFHKLTDEEIDKIIDIMLKEVVGRLKDQKIEIELEPSVKKLIASKGIDKNFGARPLRRTIQSVLEDRLAEEILDGKLKKNKVNKIGIKDEKVVVEK
;
A
#
# COMPACT_ATOMS: atom_id res chain seq x y z
N MET A 1 29.85 -4.47 18.07
CA MET A 1 28.74 -5.38 17.72
C MET A 1 28.74 -6.49 18.76
N THR A 2 27.65 -6.66 19.47
CA THR A 2 27.42 -7.78 20.37
C THR A 2 26.88 -8.93 19.53
N TYR A 3 27.69 -9.99 19.37
CA TYR A 3 27.26 -11.21 18.68
C TYR A 3 26.52 -12.11 19.68
N ASP A 4 25.40 -12.70 19.29
CA ASP A 4 24.70 -13.68 20.11
C ASP A 4 25.28 -15.07 19.86
N PHE A 5 25.89 -15.65 20.91
CA PHE A 5 26.46 -16.98 20.90
C PHE A 5 25.57 -17.97 21.66
N THR A 6 25.50 -19.19 21.19
CA THR A 6 24.91 -20.28 21.98
C THR A 6 25.67 -20.51 23.26
N SER A 7 25.03 -21.11 24.28
CA SER A 7 25.66 -21.45 25.54
C SER A 7 26.94 -22.33 25.35
N ARG A 8 26.89 -23.25 24.40
CA ARG A 8 28.04 -24.11 24.04
C ARG A 8 29.16 -23.32 23.35
N ALA A 9 28.82 -22.41 22.45
CA ALA A 9 29.83 -21.56 21.80
C ALA A 9 30.54 -20.64 22.83
N LYS A 10 29.79 -20.11 23.80
CA LYS A 10 30.37 -19.33 24.92
C LYS A 10 31.34 -20.17 25.74
N ARG A 11 30.91 -21.39 26.09
CA ARG A 11 31.77 -22.32 26.86
C ARG A 11 33.03 -22.72 26.07
N ALA A 12 32.94 -22.95 24.77
CA ALA A 12 34.12 -23.20 23.93
C ALA A 12 35.10 -22.02 23.93
N ILE A 13 34.60 -20.79 23.93
CA ILE A 13 35.40 -19.56 24.01
C ILE A 13 36.02 -19.40 25.40
N GLU A 14 35.31 -19.75 26.48
CA GLU A 14 35.83 -19.74 27.84
C GLU A 14 37.00 -20.76 27.98
N ILE A 15 36.79 -21.99 27.48
CA ILE A 15 37.88 -23.01 27.49
C ILE A 15 39.09 -22.55 26.68
N ALA A 16 38.85 -21.87 25.55
CA ALA A 16 39.94 -21.30 24.74
C ALA A 16 40.72 -20.20 25.47
N ASN A 17 40.02 -19.40 26.28
CA ASN A 17 40.65 -18.38 27.11
C ASN A 17 41.51 -19.01 28.23
N ASP A 18 40.97 -20.02 28.93
CA ASP A 18 41.68 -20.72 30.01
C ASP A 18 42.95 -21.39 29.48
N GLU A 19 42.86 -22.02 28.29
CA GLU A 19 44.04 -22.64 27.66
C GLU A 19 45.10 -21.64 27.25
N ALA A 20 44.69 -20.47 26.73
CA ALA A 20 45.61 -19.38 26.40
C ALA A 20 46.35 -18.87 27.64
N MET A 21 45.69 -18.83 28.81
CA MET A 21 46.32 -18.47 30.09
C MET A 21 47.30 -19.54 30.58
N GLU A 22 46.94 -20.84 30.46
CA GLU A 22 47.81 -21.96 30.86
C GLU A 22 49.08 -22.06 30.01
N LEU A 23 48.96 -21.70 28.70
CA LEU A 23 50.11 -21.67 27.79
C LEU A 23 50.91 -20.37 27.86
N GLY A 24 50.47 -19.37 28.65
CA GLY A 24 51.17 -18.10 28.82
C GLY A 24 50.96 -17.12 27.64
N HIS A 25 49.97 -17.36 26.80
CA HIS A 25 49.72 -16.54 25.61
C HIS A 25 48.83 -15.34 25.94
N ARG A 26 49.32 -14.12 25.67
CA ARG A 26 48.61 -12.85 25.98
C ARG A 26 47.31 -12.64 25.24
N TYR A 27 47.08 -13.34 24.12
CA TYR A 27 45.90 -13.20 23.29
C TYR A 27 45.31 -14.57 22.93
N ILE A 28 44.01 -14.64 22.87
CA ILE A 28 43.31 -15.84 22.42
C ILE A 28 43.47 -15.96 20.90
N GLY A 29 44.27 -16.92 20.45
CA GLY A 29 44.55 -17.23 19.05
C GLY A 29 43.54 -18.21 18.46
N THR A 30 43.68 -18.51 17.15
CA THR A 30 42.83 -19.45 16.44
C THR A 30 43.05 -20.90 16.92
N GLU A 31 44.27 -21.23 17.35
CA GLU A 31 44.67 -22.50 17.98
C GLU A 31 43.91 -22.76 19.26
N HIS A 32 43.79 -21.75 20.14
CA HIS A 32 43.05 -21.87 21.39
C HIS A 32 41.56 -22.07 21.12
N LEU A 33 41.03 -21.35 20.13
CA LEU A 33 39.63 -21.51 19.72
C LEU A 33 39.37 -22.93 19.18
N LEU A 34 40.29 -23.50 18.38
CA LEU A 34 40.17 -24.88 17.87
C LEU A 34 40.16 -25.88 19.03
N TYR A 35 41.05 -25.68 20.01
CA TYR A 35 41.11 -26.51 21.21
C TYR A 35 39.80 -26.39 22.02
N GLY A 36 39.33 -25.18 22.25
CA GLY A 36 38.06 -24.96 22.96
C GLY A 36 36.88 -25.64 22.32
N LEU A 37 36.82 -25.64 20.99
CA LEU A 37 35.79 -26.32 20.21
C LEU A 37 35.90 -27.86 20.32
N ALA A 38 37.11 -28.41 20.38
CA ALA A 38 37.31 -29.83 20.53
C ALA A 38 36.96 -30.29 21.96
N LYS A 39 37.39 -29.54 22.99
CA LYS A 39 37.26 -29.89 24.42
C LYS A 39 35.85 -29.67 24.98
N GLU A 40 35.03 -28.82 24.36
CA GLU A 40 33.66 -28.58 24.81
C GLU A 40 32.83 -29.85 24.89
N GLY A 41 33.06 -30.80 24.02
CA GLY A 41 32.59 -32.19 24.11
C GLY A 41 31.13 -32.48 23.74
N SER A 42 30.24 -31.47 23.71
CA SER A 42 28.80 -31.65 23.50
C SER A 42 28.27 -30.97 22.22
N GLY A 43 29.07 -30.09 21.64
CA GLY A 43 28.70 -29.36 20.42
C GLY A 43 28.90 -30.13 19.12
N VAL A 44 28.33 -29.60 18.02
CA VAL A 44 28.53 -30.18 16.69
C VAL A 44 29.98 -30.16 16.28
N ALA A 45 30.71 -29.07 16.58
CA ALA A 45 32.14 -28.96 16.25
C ALA A 45 32.96 -30.07 16.94
N SER A 46 32.76 -30.30 18.22
CA SER A 46 33.48 -31.33 19.00
C SER A 46 33.24 -32.72 18.43
N LYS A 47 31.98 -33.09 18.12
CA LYS A 47 31.65 -34.39 17.55
C LYS A 47 32.27 -34.61 16.17
N VAL A 48 32.25 -33.58 15.32
CA VAL A 48 32.87 -33.69 13.99
C VAL A 48 34.37 -33.81 14.08
N LEU A 49 35.02 -33.12 15.03
CA LEU A 49 36.47 -33.24 15.29
C LEU A 49 36.79 -34.64 15.85
N GLU A 50 35.99 -35.16 16.77
CA GLU A 50 36.15 -36.52 17.34
C GLU A 50 35.98 -37.60 16.26
N ASN A 51 35.02 -37.47 15.35
CA ASN A 51 34.82 -38.39 14.20
C ASN A 51 36.03 -38.41 13.25
N GLN A 52 36.84 -37.37 13.23
CA GLN A 52 38.10 -37.30 12.48
C GLN A 52 39.32 -37.68 13.33
N GLU A 53 39.11 -38.29 14.52
CA GLU A 53 40.14 -38.75 15.48
C GLU A 53 41.05 -37.60 15.99
N ILE A 54 40.50 -36.36 16.06
CA ILE A 54 41.22 -35.19 16.58
C ILE A 54 40.92 -35.07 18.07
N ALA A 55 41.83 -35.56 18.91
CA ALA A 55 41.75 -35.38 20.36
C ALA A 55 42.27 -33.99 20.79
N PRO A 56 41.69 -33.36 21.83
CA PRO A 56 42.17 -32.05 22.35
C PRO A 56 43.65 -32.07 22.71
N GLU A 57 44.16 -33.18 23.24
CA GLU A 57 45.56 -33.33 23.62
C GLU A 57 46.50 -33.19 22.41
N ASN A 58 46.13 -33.75 21.26
CA ASN A 58 46.92 -33.66 20.04
C ASN A 58 46.99 -32.19 19.52
N ILE A 59 45.93 -31.40 19.74
CA ILE A 59 45.90 -29.98 19.38
C ILE A 59 46.89 -29.19 20.23
N ILE A 60 46.98 -29.47 21.55
CA ILE A 60 47.91 -28.82 22.43
C ILE A 60 49.37 -29.15 22.06
N ASP A 61 49.67 -30.44 21.83
CA ASP A 61 51.03 -30.88 21.49
C ASP A 61 51.56 -30.18 20.24
N VAL A 62 50.70 -30.07 19.21
CA VAL A 62 51.04 -29.37 17.97
C VAL A 62 51.10 -27.84 18.21
N THR A 63 50.21 -27.31 19.04
CA THR A 63 50.23 -25.86 19.38
C THR A 63 51.54 -25.49 20.06
N VAL A 64 51.96 -26.23 21.05
CA VAL A 64 53.24 -26.00 21.76
C VAL A 64 54.44 -26.16 20.81
N ALA A 65 54.39 -27.09 19.87
CA ALA A 65 55.43 -27.27 18.85
C ALA A 65 55.51 -26.07 17.87
N LEU A 66 54.37 -25.46 17.48
CA LEU A 66 54.30 -24.38 16.49
C LEU A 66 54.47 -22.98 17.09
N VAL A 67 53.90 -22.74 18.26
CA VAL A 67 53.78 -21.38 18.86
C VAL A 67 54.70 -21.26 20.11
N GLY A 68 54.96 -22.36 20.81
CA GLY A 68 55.71 -22.40 22.07
C GLY A 68 54.79 -22.38 23.29
N LYS A 69 55.38 -22.40 24.46
CA LYS A 69 54.75 -22.29 25.78
C LYS A 69 55.54 -21.33 26.65
N ASP A 70 54.91 -20.32 27.20
CA ASP A 70 55.47 -19.33 28.13
C ASP A 70 54.96 -19.60 29.55
N GLU A 71 55.38 -18.78 30.52
CA GLU A 71 54.82 -18.82 31.87
C GLU A 71 53.35 -18.45 31.90
N ALA A 72 52.56 -19.22 32.66
CA ALA A 72 51.11 -19.01 32.77
C ALA A 72 50.78 -17.59 33.25
N ILE A 73 49.73 -17.01 32.72
CA ILE A 73 49.27 -15.66 33.02
C ILE A 73 47.90 -15.67 33.68
N ASP A 74 47.58 -14.64 34.47
CA ASP A 74 46.30 -14.55 35.19
C ASP A 74 45.15 -13.97 34.31
N GLU A 75 45.45 -13.26 33.20
CA GLU A 75 44.45 -12.65 32.35
C GLU A 75 44.95 -12.46 30.90
N THR A 76 44.08 -12.69 29.92
CA THR A 76 44.37 -12.42 28.51
C THR A 76 43.93 -11.01 28.06
N LEU A 77 44.62 -10.45 27.06
CA LEU A 77 44.24 -9.15 26.46
C LEU A 77 43.13 -9.23 25.40
N GLY A 78 42.46 -10.38 25.28
CA GLY A 78 41.38 -10.64 24.34
C GLY A 78 41.81 -11.36 23.06
N PHE A 79 41.02 -11.27 22.01
CA PHE A 79 41.22 -12.03 20.77
C PHE A 79 42.30 -11.43 19.86
N THR A 80 43.05 -12.30 19.17
CA THR A 80 43.91 -11.86 18.07
C THR A 80 43.09 -11.30 16.91
N PRO A 81 43.68 -10.45 16.04
CA PRO A 81 42.97 -9.96 14.84
C PRO A 81 42.44 -11.07 13.94
N ARG A 82 43.10 -12.20 13.85
CA ARG A 82 42.64 -13.37 13.07
C ARG A 82 41.47 -14.06 13.75
N THR A 83 41.49 -14.26 15.06
CA THR A 83 40.35 -14.83 15.81
C THR A 83 39.11 -13.95 15.70
N LYS A 84 39.26 -12.61 15.68
CA LYS A 84 38.13 -11.69 15.39
C LYS A 84 37.54 -11.92 14.02
N ARG A 85 38.35 -12.10 12.98
CA ARG A 85 37.85 -12.42 11.61
C ARG A 85 37.18 -13.78 11.55
N VAL A 86 37.67 -14.77 12.30
CA VAL A 86 36.98 -16.07 12.42
C VAL A 86 35.57 -15.90 12.97
N ILE A 87 35.40 -15.07 14.01
CA ILE A 87 34.10 -14.79 14.61
C ILE A 87 33.21 -14.04 13.62
N GLU A 88 33.75 -13.09 12.86
CA GLU A 88 33.01 -12.38 11.78
C GLU A 88 32.59 -13.35 10.67
N ASN A 89 33.47 -14.22 10.20
CA ASN A 89 33.19 -15.26 9.23
C ASN A 89 32.11 -16.23 9.75
N ALA A 90 32.20 -16.63 11.03
CA ALA A 90 31.20 -17.48 11.67
C ALA A 90 29.81 -16.82 11.69
N PHE A 91 29.72 -15.51 11.95
CA PHE A 91 28.47 -14.76 11.92
C PHE A 91 27.90 -14.69 10.50
N ILE A 92 28.72 -14.44 9.49
CA ILE A 92 28.28 -14.41 8.08
C ILE A 92 27.74 -15.79 7.67
N GLU A 93 28.38 -16.87 8.06
CA GLU A 93 27.95 -18.24 7.75
C GLU A 93 26.67 -18.61 8.52
N ALA A 94 26.56 -18.26 9.79
CA ALA A 94 25.33 -18.46 10.56
C ALA A 94 24.12 -17.78 9.85
N ARG A 95 24.30 -16.53 9.39
CA ARG A 95 23.28 -15.80 8.64
C ARG A 95 22.91 -16.44 7.30
N LYS A 96 23.90 -16.95 6.55
CA LYS A 96 23.66 -17.67 5.29
C LYS A 96 22.90 -18.98 5.48
N LEU A 97 23.15 -19.65 6.62
CA LEU A 97 22.45 -20.89 7.01
C LEU A 97 21.11 -20.61 7.70
N GLY A 98 20.68 -19.36 7.84
CA GLY A 98 19.39 -18.99 8.41
C GLY A 98 19.35 -18.86 9.94
N TYR A 99 20.50 -18.90 10.63
CA TYR A 99 20.57 -18.79 12.09
C TYR A 99 20.78 -17.34 12.54
N ASN A 100 20.15 -16.95 13.65
CA ASN A 100 20.31 -15.64 14.28
C ASN A 100 21.40 -15.60 15.39
N TYR A 101 22.01 -16.75 15.67
CA TYR A 101 23.04 -16.95 16.70
C TYR A 101 24.23 -17.72 16.14
N ILE A 102 25.41 -17.59 16.80
CA ILE A 102 26.61 -18.31 16.42
C ILE A 102 26.72 -19.54 17.31
N GLY A 103 26.68 -20.74 16.69
CA GLY A 103 26.94 -22.02 17.35
C GLY A 103 28.39 -22.48 17.18
N THR A 104 28.77 -23.61 17.81
CA THR A 104 30.09 -24.25 17.71
C THR A 104 30.43 -24.62 16.26
N GLU A 105 29.45 -25.09 15.51
CA GLU A 105 29.54 -25.43 14.08
C GLU A 105 29.91 -24.21 13.23
N HIS A 106 29.29 -23.06 13.51
CA HIS A 106 29.58 -21.84 12.80
C HIS A 106 31.00 -21.32 13.09
N LEU A 107 31.44 -21.43 14.35
CA LEU A 107 32.82 -21.09 14.74
C LEU A 107 33.84 -21.96 14.02
N LEU A 108 33.58 -23.28 13.91
CA LEU A 108 34.47 -24.20 13.20
C LEU A 108 34.49 -23.88 11.70
N ILE A 109 33.36 -23.62 11.07
CA ILE A 109 33.29 -23.17 9.66
C ILE A 109 34.08 -21.87 9.47
N GLY A 110 33.91 -20.89 10.37
CA GLY A 110 34.62 -19.61 10.32
C GLY A 110 36.15 -19.80 10.41
N LEU A 111 36.58 -20.75 11.22
CA LEU A 111 37.99 -21.12 11.41
C LEU A 111 38.58 -21.76 10.15
N LEU A 112 37.84 -22.68 9.50
CA LEU A 112 38.24 -23.31 8.23
C LEU A 112 38.31 -22.32 7.07
N ARG A 113 37.48 -21.30 7.09
CA ARG A 113 37.47 -20.25 6.04
C ARG A 113 38.61 -19.25 6.15
N GLU A 114 39.16 -19.00 7.33
CA GLU A 114 40.30 -18.10 7.50
C GLU A 114 41.57 -18.59 6.79
N GLY A 115 41.62 -19.89 6.46
CA GLY A 115 42.57 -20.51 5.54
C GLY A 115 44.03 -20.47 5.92
N ASP A 116 44.63 -19.32 6.25
CA ASP A 116 46.03 -19.17 6.72
C ASP A 116 46.06 -18.83 8.19
N SER A 117 45.58 -19.75 9.05
CA SER A 117 45.58 -19.61 10.49
C SER A 117 46.44 -20.71 11.17
N VAL A 118 46.84 -20.47 12.41
CA VAL A 118 47.56 -21.47 13.21
C VAL A 118 46.70 -22.73 13.37
N ALA A 119 45.40 -22.58 13.60
CA ALA A 119 44.46 -23.70 13.67
C ALA A 119 44.44 -24.54 12.39
N THR A 120 44.44 -23.89 11.21
CA THR A 120 44.46 -24.58 9.93
C THR A 120 45.75 -25.37 9.74
N ARG A 121 46.87 -24.82 10.18
CA ARG A 121 48.19 -25.50 10.16
C ARG A 121 48.17 -26.72 11.08
N ILE A 122 47.63 -26.61 12.29
CA ILE A 122 47.45 -27.72 13.24
C ILE A 122 46.63 -28.85 12.58
N LEU A 123 45.51 -28.51 11.93
CA LEU A 123 44.67 -29.49 11.23
C LEU A 123 45.44 -30.21 10.10
N ILE A 124 46.28 -29.48 9.37
CA ILE A 124 47.11 -30.04 8.29
C ILE A 124 48.19 -30.99 8.87
N GLU A 125 48.86 -30.61 9.95
CA GLU A 125 49.84 -31.45 10.63
C GLU A 125 49.23 -32.73 11.22
N LEU A 126 47.99 -32.67 11.66
CA LEU A 126 47.22 -33.84 12.08
C LEU A 126 46.63 -34.64 10.89
N ASN A 127 47.08 -34.38 9.65
CA ASN A 127 46.64 -35.04 8.42
C ASN A 127 45.11 -34.96 8.15
N VAL A 128 44.43 -33.92 8.62
CA VAL A 128 43.00 -33.73 8.43
C VAL A 128 42.69 -33.21 7.01
N ASN A 129 41.79 -33.85 6.33
CA ASN A 129 41.31 -33.37 5.02
C ASN A 129 40.23 -32.27 5.23
N ILE A 130 40.68 -30.98 5.14
CA ILE A 130 39.83 -29.80 5.37
C ILE A 130 38.54 -29.78 4.52
N PRO A 131 38.55 -30.07 3.19
CA PRO A 131 37.34 -30.19 2.40
C PRO A 131 36.36 -31.27 2.90
N LYS A 132 36.90 -32.41 3.36
CA LYS A 132 36.06 -33.48 3.92
C LYS A 132 35.45 -33.07 5.26
N LEU A 133 36.23 -32.44 6.14
CA LEU A 133 35.79 -31.92 7.42
C LEU A 133 34.67 -30.88 7.23
N TYR A 134 34.84 -29.95 6.27
CA TYR A 134 33.79 -28.97 5.92
C TYR A 134 32.51 -29.65 5.44
N GLY A 135 32.61 -30.68 4.57
CA GLY A 135 31.47 -31.44 4.08
C GLY A 135 30.74 -32.18 5.19
N GLU A 136 31.43 -32.72 6.19
CA GLU A 136 30.82 -33.37 7.35
C GLU A 136 30.09 -32.38 8.26
N ILE A 137 30.65 -31.19 8.49
CA ILE A 137 29.95 -30.13 9.26
C ILE A 137 28.63 -29.77 8.58
N ILE A 138 28.66 -29.51 7.28
CA ILE A 138 27.46 -29.17 6.52
C ILE A 138 26.44 -30.33 6.51
N LYS A 139 26.90 -31.56 6.46
CA LYS A 139 26.05 -32.75 6.54
C LYS A 139 25.34 -32.84 7.89
N VAL A 140 26.06 -32.66 8.99
CA VAL A 140 25.50 -32.69 10.35
C VAL A 140 24.54 -31.53 10.58
N ILE A 141 24.82 -30.34 10.07
CA ILE A 141 23.89 -29.19 10.12
C ILE A 141 22.61 -29.49 9.34
N ASN A 142 22.69 -30.09 8.15
CA ASN A 142 21.55 -30.41 7.30
C ASN A 142 20.75 -31.64 7.77
N GLU A 143 21.40 -32.58 8.49
CA GLU A 143 20.73 -33.76 9.04
C GLU A 143 20.01 -33.50 10.38
N GLY A 144 20.16 -32.28 10.96
CA GLY A 144 19.34 -31.80 12.09
C GLY A 144 19.35 -32.70 13.32
N GLU A 145 20.51 -33.13 13.80
CA GLU A 145 20.60 -33.67 15.17
C GLU A 145 20.53 -32.52 16.18
N ASP A 146 19.33 -32.31 16.71
CA ASP A 146 19.12 -31.50 17.92
C ASP A 146 19.82 -32.15 19.11
N LEU A 147 21.03 -31.64 19.42
CA LEU A 147 21.78 -31.99 20.61
C LEU A 147 21.55 -30.94 21.72
N THR A 148 20.29 -30.69 22.05
CA THR A 148 19.94 -30.09 23.34
C THR A 148 19.59 -31.19 24.33
N GLY A 149 20.62 -31.75 24.97
CA GLY A 149 20.44 -32.58 26.14
C GLY A 149 20.26 -31.73 27.38
N ASP A 150 19.03 -31.47 27.83
CA ASP A 150 18.73 -31.31 29.24
C ASP A 150 17.77 -32.44 29.66
N THR A 151 18.27 -33.24 30.62
CA THR A 151 17.60 -34.36 31.25
C THR A 151 16.48 -33.86 32.16
N ASP A 152 15.25 -34.20 31.89
CA ASP A 152 14.27 -34.84 32.74
C ASP A 152 12.86 -34.60 32.20
N SER A 153 12.33 -35.56 31.43
CA SER A 153 10.97 -36.08 31.64
C SER A 153 10.62 -37.13 30.57
N LYS A 154 10.29 -38.30 31.04
CA LYS A 154 9.73 -39.40 30.26
C LYS A 154 8.40 -38.96 29.63
N SER A 155 8.33 -38.87 28.29
CA SER A 155 7.10 -39.16 27.56
C SER A 155 7.36 -39.54 26.11
N SER A 156 7.17 -40.81 25.86
CA SER A 156 6.67 -41.50 24.66
C SER A 156 6.96 -40.96 23.28
N LYS A 157 7.81 -41.71 22.53
CA LYS A 157 7.68 -42.07 21.09
C LYS A 157 6.58 -41.34 20.31
N ARG A 158 6.93 -40.33 19.55
CA ARG A 158 6.24 -39.88 18.32
C ARG A 158 7.13 -38.93 17.51
N SER A 159 8.28 -39.39 17.00
CA SER A 159 9.09 -38.60 16.04
C SER A 159 9.29 -39.38 14.73
N GLY A 160 8.16 -39.88 14.17
CA GLY A 160 8.17 -40.69 12.94
C GLY A 160 7.90 -39.98 11.64
N SER A 161 7.35 -38.72 11.66
CA SER A 161 6.80 -38.11 10.44
C SER A 161 7.69 -36.98 9.83
N TYR A 162 8.50 -36.26 10.64
CA TYR A 162 9.30 -35.14 10.13
C TYR A 162 10.46 -35.57 9.23
N ASN A 163 11.04 -36.76 9.46
CA ASN A 163 12.14 -37.31 8.63
C ASN A 163 11.68 -37.88 7.30
N GLN A 164 10.37 -37.99 7.03
CA GLN A 164 9.84 -38.63 5.82
C GLN A 164 9.61 -37.65 4.66
N THR A 165 9.67 -36.32 4.86
CA THR A 165 9.34 -35.30 3.85
C THR A 165 10.41 -34.20 3.73
N PRO A 166 11.68 -34.52 3.45
CA PRO A 166 12.77 -33.53 3.44
C PRO A 166 12.63 -32.51 2.33
N THR A 167 12.23 -32.91 1.12
CA THR A 167 12.03 -31.97 0.00
C THR A 167 10.83 -31.08 0.24
N LEU A 168 9.76 -31.63 0.82
CA LEU A 168 8.57 -30.83 1.16
C LEU A 168 8.88 -29.77 2.22
N ASN A 169 9.66 -30.11 3.24
CA ASN A 169 10.06 -29.18 4.30
C ASN A 169 11.02 -28.08 3.80
N GLN A 170 11.74 -28.32 2.71
CA GLN A 170 12.61 -27.31 2.11
C GLN A 170 11.83 -26.21 1.37
N PHE A 171 10.69 -26.56 0.75
CA PHE A 171 9.88 -25.66 -0.08
C PHE A 171 8.48 -25.42 0.48
N GLY A 172 8.21 -25.93 1.67
CA GLY A 172 6.91 -25.83 2.32
C GLY A 172 7.03 -25.47 3.78
N GLU A 173 5.92 -25.01 4.35
CA GLU A 173 5.81 -24.60 5.74
C GLU A 173 4.69 -25.41 6.42
N ASP A 174 4.97 -26.01 7.58
CA ASP A 174 3.99 -26.79 8.34
C ASP A 174 3.12 -25.87 9.21
N LEU A 175 1.89 -25.60 8.74
CA LEU A 175 0.93 -24.78 9.49
C LEU A 175 0.46 -25.47 10.78
N THR A 176 0.46 -26.81 10.83
CA THR A 176 0.07 -27.55 12.03
C THR A 176 1.12 -27.41 13.14
N GLU A 177 2.40 -27.34 12.76
CA GLU A 177 3.49 -27.07 13.72
C GLU A 177 3.45 -25.65 14.23
N LYS A 178 3.29 -24.66 13.33
CA LYS A 178 3.08 -23.25 13.72
C LYS A 178 1.87 -23.08 14.65
N ALA A 179 0.79 -23.83 14.41
CA ALA A 179 -0.37 -23.82 15.30
C ALA A 179 -0.05 -24.35 16.69
N LYS A 180 0.78 -25.41 16.82
CA LYS A 180 1.23 -25.94 18.11
C LYS A 180 2.12 -24.97 18.86
N GLU A 181 2.95 -24.22 18.13
CA GLU A 181 3.82 -23.18 18.69
C GLU A 181 3.09 -21.88 19.04
N GLY A 182 1.79 -21.75 18.71
CA GLY A 182 1.01 -20.53 18.94
C GLY A 182 1.41 -19.36 18.06
N LYS A 183 2.09 -19.61 16.93
CA LYS A 183 2.56 -18.58 16.00
C LYS A 183 1.51 -18.10 15.00
N LEU A 184 0.41 -18.82 14.84
CA LEU A 184 -0.67 -18.43 13.95
C LEU A 184 -1.55 -17.34 14.56
N ASP A 185 -2.20 -16.58 13.69
CA ASP A 185 -3.15 -15.56 14.12
C ASP A 185 -4.48 -16.19 14.56
N PRO A 186 -5.21 -15.54 15.48
CA PRO A 186 -6.54 -16.01 15.86
C PRO A 186 -7.51 -15.86 14.69
N ILE A 187 -8.26 -16.92 14.39
CA ILE A 187 -9.18 -16.94 13.26
C ILE A 187 -10.59 -16.65 13.72
N ILE A 188 -11.16 -15.59 13.18
CA ILE A 188 -12.44 -15.05 13.57
C ILE A 188 -13.37 -15.01 12.35
N GLY A 189 -14.64 -15.40 12.56
CA GLY A 189 -15.69 -15.26 11.54
C GLY A 189 -15.64 -16.25 10.38
N ARG A 190 -14.77 -17.30 10.41
CA ARG A 190 -14.58 -18.27 9.29
C ARG A 190 -15.05 -19.70 9.62
N LYS A 191 -15.96 -19.82 10.59
CA LYS A 191 -16.38 -21.13 11.09
C LYS A 191 -17.07 -21.97 10.01
N GLU A 192 -17.96 -21.39 9.23
CA GLU A 192 -18.72 -22.11 8.20
C GLU A 192 -17.82 -22.63 7.07
N GLU A 193 -16.87 -21.79 6.61
CA GLU A 193 -15.93 -22.16 5.56
C GLU A 193 -14.98 -23.27 6.05
N ILE A 194 -14.46 -23.18 7.27
CA ILE A 194 -13.59 -24.20 7.85
C ILE A 194 -14.35 -25.53 8.02
N GLU A 195 -15.58 -25.50 8.53
CA GLU A 195 -16.43 -26.69 8.64
C GLU A 195 -16.71 -27.29 7.26
N ARG A 196 -16.94 -26.47 6.25
CA ARG A 196 -17.13 -26.93 4.88
C ARG A 196 -15.88 -27.59 4.30
N VAL A 197 -14.70 -27.04 4.55
CA VAL A 197 -13.40 -27.64 4.17
C VAL A 197 -13.23 -29.01 4.84
N ILE A 198 -13.49 -29.10 6.15
CA ILE A 198 -13.43 -30.35 6.93
C ILE A 198 -14.39 -31.40 6.34
N GLN A 199 -15.63 -30.99 6.03
CA GLN A 199 -16.61 -31.88 5.40
C GLN A 199 -16.12 -32.43 4.05
N ILE A 200 -15.53 -31.59 3.21
CA ILE A 200 -15.02 -31.97 1.89
C ILE A 200 -13.84 -32.93 2.04
N LEU A 201 -12.87 -32.60 2.90
CA LEU A 201 -11.69 -33.45 3.16
C LEU A 201 -12.07 -34.83 3.69
N SER A 202 -13.21 -34.95 4.36
CA SER A 202 -13.74 -36.23 4.90
C SER A 202 -14.50 -37.05 3.87
N ARG A 203 -14.71 -36.58 2.64
CA ARG A 203 -15.42 -37.32 1.57
C ARG A 203 -14.55 -38.42 0.98
N ARG A 204 -15.20 -39.47 0.44
CA ARG A 204 -14.51 -40.53 -0.30
C ARG A 204 -14.02 -40.09 -1.69
N THR A 205 -14.78 -39.20 -2.34
CA THR A 205 -14.48 -38.65 -3.68
C THR A 205 -14.70 -37.16 -3.66
N LYS A 206 -14.05 -36.41 -4.58
CA LYS A 206 -14.08 -34.96 -4.60
C LYS A 206 -13.67 -34.33 -3.24
N ASN A 207 -12.65 -34.91 -2.65
CA ASN A 207 -12.16 -34.60 -1.30
C ASN A 207 -11.08 -33.53 -1.26
N ASN A 208 -10.91 -32.77 -2.35
CA ASN A 208 -10.00 -31.65 -2.41
C ASN A 208 -10.81 -30.35 -2.45
N PRO A 209 -10.86 -29.56 -1.36
CA PRO A 209 -11.50 -28.25 -1.37
C PRO A 209 -10.68 -27.25 -2.16
N CYS A 210 -11.36 -26.36 -2.89
CA CYS A 210 -10.76 -25.21 -3.53
C CYS A 210 -11.43 -23.95 -2.99
N LEU A 211 -10.67 -23.14 -2.25
CA LEU A 211 -11.13 -21.86 -1.70
C LEU A 211 -11.19 -20.83 -2.83
N ILE A 212 -12.37 -20.28 -3.07
CA ILE A 212 -12.62 -19.33 -4.14
C ILE A 212 -13.04 -18.01 -3.54
N GLY A 213 -12.32 -16.94 -3.83
CA GLY A 213 -12.64 -15.61 -3.34
C GLY A 213 -11.70 -14.56 -3.90
N GLU A 214 -12.06 -13.31 -3.74
CA GLU A 214 -11.25 -12.20 -4.19
C GLU A 214 -9.91 -12.13 -3.42
N PRO A 215 -8.88 -11.46 -3.95
CA PRO A 215 -7.62 -11.27 -3.22
C PRO A 215 -7.86 -10.52 -1.89
N GLY A 216 -7.15 -10.90 -0.84
CA GLY A 216 -7.23 -10.21 0.45
C GLY A 216 -8.44 -10.54 1.33
N VAL A 217 -9.36 -11.45 0.90
CA VAL A 217 -10.52 -11.84 1.74
C VAL A 217 -10.17 -12.82 2.86
N GLY A 218 -8.94 -13.32 2.95
CA GLY A 218 -8.50 -14.24 4.01
C GLY A 218 -8.67 -15.71 3.68
N LYS A 219 -8.43 -16.14 2.44
CA LYS A 219 -8.44 -17.56 2.04
C LYS A 219 -7.41 -18.39 2.81
N THR A 220 -6.20 -17.87 3.00
CA THR A 220 -5.12 -18.51 3.76
C THR A 220 -5.51 -18.70 5.23
N ALA A 221 -6.19 -17.72 5.84
CA ALA A 221 -6.69 -17.81 7.21
C ALA A 221 -7.66 -18.99 7.42
N VAL A 222 -8.45 -19.37 6.42
CA VAL A 222 -9.33 -20.56 6.52
C VAL A 222 -8.51 -21.84 6.68
N VAL A 223 -7.35 -21.93 6.00
CA VAL A 223 -6.46 -23.11 6.09
C VAL A 223 -5.67 -23.10 7.39
N GLU A 224 -5.26 -21.94 7.86
CA GLU A 224 -4.65 -21.79 9.20
C GLU A 224 -5.63 -22.21 10.29
N GLY A 225 -6.93 -21.86 10.14
CA GLY A 225 -8.00 -22.34 11.04
C GLY A 225 -8.22 -23.82 11.00
N LEU A 226 -8.10 -24.44 9.83
CA LEU A 226 -8.11 -25.89 9.74
C LEU A 226 -6.96 -26.50 10.53
N ALA A 227 -5.74 -25.95 10.40
CA ALA A 227 -4.56 -26.41 11.14
C ALA A 227 -4.74 -26.26 12.66
N GLN A 228 -5.29 -25.12 13.13
CA GLN A 228 -5.61 -24.91 14.55
C GLN A 228 -6.64 -25.90 15.05
N LYS A 229 -7.71 -26.18 14.30
CA LYS A 229 -8.72 -27.20 14.65
C LYS A 229 -8.15 -28.63 14.68
N ILE A 230 -7.22 -28.96 13.81
CA ILE A 230 -6.52 -30.25 13.84
C ILE A 230 -5.71 -30.38 15.12
N VAL A 231 -4.99 -29.33 15.52
CA VAL A 231 -4.17 -29.32 16.75
C VAL A 231 -5.02 -29.38 18.01
N SER A 232 -6.14 -28.66 18.06
CA SER A 232 -7.09 -28.73 19.18
C SER A 232 -7.87 -30.03 19.26
N GLY A 233 -7.83 -30.84 18.20
CA GLY A 233 -8.57 -32.10 18.12
C GLY A 233 -10.06 -31.95 17.77
N ASP A 234 -10.51 -30.74 17.40
CA ASP A 234 -11.90 -30.41 17.02
C ASP A 234 -12.17 -30.75 15.54
N VAL A 235 -11.80 -31.98 15.14
CA VAL A 235 -11.96 -32.52 13.79
C VAL A 235 -12.30 -33.98 13.84
N PRO A 236 -12.93 -34.55 12.78
CA PRO A 236 -13.18 -35.98 12.68
C PRO A 236 -11.88 -36.81 12.82
N GLU A 237 -11.98 -38.06 13.30
CA GLU A 237 -10.83 -38.96 13.55
C GLU A 237 -9.89 -39.11 12.36
N ILE A 238 -10.43 -39.09 11.14
CA ILE A 238 -9.67 -39.19 9.89
C ILE A 238 -8.65 -38.04 9.73
N LEU A 239 -8.92 -36.86 10.34
CA LEU A 239 -8.10 -35.65 10.22
C LEU A 239 -7.24 -35.38 11.46
N LYS A 240 -7.47 -36.04 12.61
CA LYS A 240 -6.77 -35.74 13.88
C LYS A 240 -5.25 -35.87 13.84
N ASN A 241 -4.73 -36.71 12.96
CA ASN A 241 -3.29 -36.94 12.84
C ASN A 241 -2.69 -36.40 11.54
N LYS A 242 -3.44 -35.52 10.85
CA LYS A 242 -2.98 -34.94 9.60
C LYS A 242 -2.16 -33.67 9.87
N ARG A 243 -1.19 -33.44 8.98
CA ARG A 243 -0.37 -32.23 8.93
C ARG A 243 -0.83 -31.39 7.74
N VAL A 244 -0.99 -30.10 7.93
CA VAL A 244 -1.29 -29.15 6.84
C VAL A 244 0.00 -28.44 6.47
N VAL A 245 0.48 -28.67 5.26
CA VAL A 245 1.74 -28.09 4.78
C VAL A 245 1.47 -27.19 3.58
N THR A 246 1.82 -25.93 3.70
CA THR A 246 1.79 -24.95 2.60
C THR A 246 2.96 -25.21 1.67
N VAL A 247 2.73 -25.17 0.36
CA VAL A 247 3.79 -25.32 -0.64
C VAL A 247 3.91 -24.04 -1.45
N ASP A 248 5.10 -23.45 -1.45
CA ASP A 248 5.43 -22.32 -2.30
C ASP A 248 5.99 -22.78 -3.64
N ILE A 249 5.15 -22.70 -4.66
CA ILE A 249 5.51 -23.08 -6.03
C ILE A 249 6.57 -22.15 -6.61
N SER A 250 6.52 -20.87 -6.25
CA SER A 250 7.50 -19.88 -6.73
C SER A 250 8.91 -20.22 -6.24
N SER A 251 9.06 -20.64 -5.00
CA SER A 251 10.33 -21.12 -4.43
C SER A 251 10.83 -22.40 -5.10
N MET A 252 9.92 -23.29 -5.51
CA MET A 252 10.30 -24.51 -6.23
C MET A 252 10.82 -24.24 -7.65
N VAL A 253 10.33 -23.19 -8.30
CA VAL A 253 10.79 -22.72 -9.62
C VAL A 253 12.10 -21.95 -9.50
N ALA A 254 12.28 -21.18 -8.44
CA ALA A 254 13.46 -20.37 -8.22
C ALA A 254 14.73 -21.25 -8.18
N GLY A 255 15.74 -20.85 -8.96
CA GLY A 255 17.02 -21.59 -9.06
C GLY A 255 16.98 -22.89 -9.87
N ALA A 256 15.86 -23.24 -10.51
CA ALA A 256 15.83 -24.31 -11.52
C ALA A 256 16.40 -23.76 -12.83
N LYS A 257 17.55 -24.28 -13.28
CA LYS A 257 18.19 -23.89 -14.55
C LYS A 257 17.49 -24.47 -15.77
N TYR A 258 16.85 -25.62 -15.61
CA TYR A 258 16.16 -26.35 -16.67
C TYR A 258 14.76 -26.76 -16.21
N ARG A 259 13.85 -26.89 -17.18
CA ARG A 259 12.48 -27.36 -16.96
C ARG A 259 12.42 -28.68 -16.18
N GLY A 260 13.34 -29.62 -16.43
CA GLY A 260 13.41 -30.92 -15.75
C GLY A 260 13.67 -30.83 -14.24
N ASP A 261 14.42 -29.82 -13.81
CA ASP A 261 14.77 -29.65 -12.39
C ASP A 261 13.53 -29.38 -11.54
N PHE A 262 12.62 -28.52 -12.02
CA PHE A 262 11.36 -28.21 -11.34
C PHE A 262 10.40 -29.42 -11.32
N GLU A 263 10.27 -30.13 -12.48
CA GLU A 263 9.44 -31.34 -12.57
C GLU A 263 9.95 -32.43 -11.62
N GLU A 264 11.26 -32.56 -11.46
CA GLU A 264 11.86 -33.51 -10.53
C GLU A 264 11.60 -33.14 -9.06
N ARG A 265 11.74 -31.84 -8.70
CA ARG A 265 11.48 -31.35 -7.34
C ARG A 265 10.02 -31.59 -6.95
N ILE A 266 9.07 -31.21 -7.81
CA ILE A 266 7.64 -31.42 -7.55
C ILE A 266 7.30 -32.91 -7.45
N LYS A 267 7.85 -33.76 -8.33
CA LYS A 267 7.66 -35.22 -8.27
C LYS A 267 8.22 -35.81 -6.96
N LYS A 268 9.39 -35.37 -6.50
CA LYS A 268 9.97 -35.80 -5.22
C LYS A 268 9.07 -35.41 -4.06
N ALA A 269 8.67 -34.14 -3.97
CA ALA A 269 7.79 -33.64 -2.90
C ALA A 269 6.45 -34.39 -2.87
N LEU A 270 5.80 -34.59 -4.02
CA LEU A 270 4.53 -35.34 -4.09
C LEU A 270 4.68 -36.84 -3.75
N ASN A 271 5.80 -37.45 -4.10
CA ASN A 271 6.08 -38.82 -3.70
C ASN A 271 6.34 -38.95 -2.19
N GLU A 272 6.95 -37.96 -1.57
CA GLU A 272 7.13 -37.88 -0.12
C GLU A 272 5.76 -37.75 0.57
N VAL A 273 4.87 -36.86 0.10
CA VAL A 273 3.49 -36.72 0.60
C VAL A 273 2.72 -38.03 0.48
N LYS A 274 2.81 -38.73 -0.67
CA LYS A 274 2.15 -40.02 -0.89
C LYS A 274 2.67 -41.05 0.07
N LYS A 275 3.98 -41.12 0.34
CA LYS A 275 4.57 -42.09 1.27
C LYS A 275 4.22 -41.81 2.72
N ALA A 276 4.22 -40.54 3.11
CA ALA A 276 3.86 -40.11 4.45
C ALA A 276 2.38 -40.37 4.79
N GLY A 277 1.48 -40.12 3.86
CA GLY A 277 0.06 -40.42 3.96
C GLY A 277 -0.73 -39.61 4.99
N ASP A 278 -0.04 -38.79 5.79
CA ASP A 278 -0.59 -37.92 6.85
C ASP A 278 -0.60 -36.43 6.47
N VAL A 279 -0.14 -36.07 5.28
CA VAL A 279 -0.01 -34.70 4.82
C VAL A 279 -1.21 -34.25 3.99
N ILE A 280 -1.75 -33.07 4.30
CA ILE A 280 -2.68 -32.31 3.48
C ILE A 280 -1.87 -31.15 2.90
N LEU A 281 -1.75 -31.10 1.58
CA LEU A 281 -1.07 -29.98 0.91
C LEU A 281 -1.98 -28.77 0.84
N PHE A 282 -1.44 -27.60 1.10
CA PHE A 282 -2.07 -26.33 0.76
C PHE A 282 -1.28 -25.63 -0.33
N ILE A 283 -1.97 -25.25 -1.40
CA ILE A 283 -1.38 -24.51 -2.51
C ILE A 283 -2.19 -23.26 -2.73
N ASP A 284 -1.57 -22.13 -2.40
CA ASP A 284 -2.15 -20.84 -2.76
C ASP A 284 -1.92 -20.56 -4.24
N GLU A 285 -2.80 -19.78 -4.85
CA GLU A 285 -2.79 -19.51 -6.30
C GLU A 285 -2.66 -20.80 -7.15
N ILE A 286 -3.48 -21.81 -6.86
CA ILE A 286 -3.41 -23.13 -7.52
C ILE A 286 -3.48 -23.04 -9.05
N HIS A 287 -4.04 -21.95 -9.59
CA HIS A 287 -4.09 -21.69 -11.03
C HIS A 287 -2.69 -21.56 -11.66
N THR A 288 -1.66 -21.19 -10.89
CA THR A 288 -0.28 -21.09 -11.36
C THR A 288 0.29 -22.44 -11.80
N ILE A 289 -0.16 -23.52 -11.16
CA ILE A 289 0.24 -24.91 -11.51
C ILE A 289 -0.48 -25.39 -12.76
N VAL A 290 -1.75 -24.98 -12.92
CA VAL A 290 -2.66 -25.49 -13.95
C VAL A 290 -2.58 -24.66 -15.22
N GLY A 291 -2.28 -23.35 -15.11
CA GLY A 291 -2.31 -22.40 -16.21
C GLY A 291 -0.98 -22.16 -16.92
N ALA A 292 0.10 -22.67 -16.38
CA ALA A 292 1.44 -22.44 -16.91
C ALA A 292 1.73 -23.08 -18.30
N GLY A 293 0.76 -23.77 -18.92
CA GLY A 293 0.95 -24.50 -20.15
C GLY A 293 0.59 -23.78 -21.47
N SER A 294 0.10 -22.54 -21.43
CA SER A 294 -0.38 -21.83 -22.66
C SER A 294 0.66 -21.00 -23.38
N ALA A 295 1.84 -20.77 -22.81
CA ALA A 295 2.96 -20.14 -23.50
C ALA A 295 4.01 -21.20 -23.89
N GLU A 296 4.60 -21.11 -25.08
CA GLU A 296 5.68 -21.98 -25.51
C GLU A 296 6.82 -21.97 -24.47
N GLY A 297 6.93 -23.09 -23.71
CA GLY A 297 7.93 -23.24 -22.65
C GLY A 297 7.39 -23.25 -21.21
N ALA A 298 6.11 -23.06 -20.97
CA ALA A 298 5.53 -23.06 -19.63
C ALA A 298 5.35 -24.48 -19.07
N ILE A 299 5.51 -24.59 -17.75
CA ILE A 299 5.60 -25.85 -16.98
C ILE A 299 4.18 -26.37 -16.72
N ASP A 300 3.86 -27.54 -17.22
CA ASP A 300 2.57 -28.19 -16.93
C ASP A 300 2.68 -29.18 -15.74
N ALA A 301 2.78 -28.61 -14.53
CA ALA A 301 2.76 -29.39 -13.31
C ALA A 301 1.39 -30.07 -13.05
N ALA A 302 0.34 -29.62 -13.73
CA ALA A 302 -0.98 -30.23 -13.67
C ALA A 302 -0.95 -31.69 -14.11
N ASN A 303 -0.16 -32.04 -15.11
CA ASN A 303 -0.04 -33.44 -15.58
C ASN A 303 0.59 -34.38 -14.56
N ILE A 304 1.35 -33.85 -13.60
CA ILE A 304 1.92 -34.62 -12.48
C ILE A 304 0.88 -34.81 -11.36
N LEU A 305 0.10 -33.76 -11.08
CA LEU A 305 -0.91 -33.76 -10.03
C LEU A 305 -2.17 -34.57 -10.39
N LYS A 306 -2.66 -34.48 -11.64
CA LYS A 306 -3.89 -35.13 -12.11
C LYS A 306 -3.96 -36.63 -11.78
N PRO A 307 -2.92 -37.47 -12.05
CA PRO A 307 -2.97 -38.88 -11.71
C PRO A 307 -3.07 -39.16 -10.21
N LEU A 308 -2.37 -38.41 -9.38
CA LEU A 308 -2.34 -38.58 -7.93
C LEU A 308 -3.67 -38.18 -7.29
N LEU A 309 -4.25 -37.07 -7.72
CA LEU A 309 -5.59 -36.63 -7.32
C LEU A 309 -6.67 -37.60 -7.82
N ALA A 310 -6.50 -38.17 -9.02
CA ALA A 310 -7.45 -39.14 -9.61
C ALA A 310 -7.53 -40.40 -8.80
N ARG A 311 -6.40 -40.87 -8.27
CA ARG A 311 -6.33 -42.12 -7.45
C ARG A 311 -6.60 -41.86 -5.98
N GLY A 312 -6.75 -40.57 -5.54
CA GLY A 312 -6.91 -40.22 -4.13
C GLY A 312 -5.65 -40.49 -3.28
N GLU A 313 -4.49 -40.51 -3.91
CA GLU A 313 -3.21 -40.79 -3.25
C GLU A 313 -2.70 -39.62 -2.43
N ILE A 314 -3.17 -38.41 -2.72
CA ILE A 314 -2.87 -37.17 -2.00
C ILE A 314 -4.15 -36.39 -1.73
N GLN A 315 -4.15 -35.59 -0.66
CA GLN A 315 -5.18 -34.62 -0.33
C GLN A 315 -4.62 -33.20 -0.50
N LEU A 316 -5.38 -32.31 -1.14
CA LEU A 316 -4.95 -30.98 -1.47
C LEU A 316 -6.06 -29.97 -1.20
N VAL A 317 -5.70 -28.85 -0.57
CA VAL A 317 -6.52 -27.65 -0.46
C VAL A 317 -5.93 -26.62 -1.42
N GLY A 318 -6.72 -26.13 -2.37
CA GLY A 318 -6.30 -25.06 -3.27
C GLY A 318 -6.94 -23.74 -2.88
N ALA A 319 -6.31 -22.60 -3.21
CA ALA A 319 -6.92 -21.29 -3.14
C ALA A 319 -6.72 -20.57 -4.48
N THR A 320 -7.74 -19.82 -4.93
CA THR A 320 -7.70 -19.05 -6.18
C THR A 320 -8.83 -18.02 -6.25
N THR A 321 -8.87 -17.20 -7.28
CA THR A 321 -10.00 -16.31 -7.55
C THR A 321 -11.09 -17.02 -8.36
N LEU A 322 -12.31 -16.47 -8.39
CA LEU A 322 -13.43 -17.04 -9.16
C LEU A 322 -13.14 -17.09 -10.67
N ASN A 323 -12.50 -16.05 -11.20
CA ASN A 323 -12.18 -15.95 -12.61
C ASN A 323 -11.13 -16.99 -13.03
N GLU A 324 -10.10 -17.18 -12.22
CA GLU A 324 -9.05 -18.18 -12.44
C GLU A 324 -9.57 -19.59 -12.26
N TYR A 325 -10.43 -19.83 -11.27
CA TYR A 325 -11.10 -21.12 -11.08
C TYR A 325 -11.86 -21.53 -12.34
N ARG A 326 -12.69 -20.63 -12.88
CA ARG A 326 -13.44 -20.88 -14.12
C ARG A 326 -12.53 -21.09 -15.33
N LYS A 327 -11.47 -20.29 -15.43
CA LYS A 327 -10.55 -20.34 -16.58
C LYS A 327 -9.69 -21.60 -16.60
N PHE A 328 -9.19 -22.06 -15.46
CA PHE A 328 -8.17 -23.08 -15.37
C PHE A 328 -8.65 -24.42 -14.74
N ILE A 329 -9.58 -24.38 -13.76
CA ILE A 329 -10.04 -25.60 -13.08
C ILE A 329 -11.31 -26.17 -13.72
N GLU A 330 -12.34 -25.34 -13.94
CA GLU A 330 -13.61 -25.80 -14.52
C GLU A 330 -13.47 -26.24 -15.99
N LYS A 331 -12.56 -25.62 -16.75
CA LYS A 331 -12.31 -26.05 -18.14
C LYS A 331 -11.62 -27.41 -18.24
N ASP A 332 -10.93 -27.85 -17.21
CA ASP A 332 -10.27 -29.13 -17.17
C ASP A 332 -11.15 -30.19 -16.50
N SER A 333 -11.76 -31.04 -17.29
CA SER A 333 -12.71 -32.05 -16.80
C SER A 333 -12.12 -33.04 -15.78
N ALA A 334 -10.80 -33.23 -15.76
CA ALA A 334 -10.12 -34.10 -14.80
C ALA A 334 -10.00 -33.42 -13.43
N LEU A 335 -9.75 -32.11 -13.40
CA LEU A 335 -9.64 -31.31 -12.18
C LEU A 335 -11.02 -30.96 -11.62
N GLU A 336 -11.97 -30.57 -12.45
CA GLU A 336 -13.37 -30.26 -12.06
C GLU A 336 -14.00 -31.38 -11.25
N ARG A 337 -13.76 -32.64 -11.67
CA ARG A 337 -14.28 -33.83 -10.97
C ARG A 337 -13.58 -34.13 -9.64
N ARG A 338 -12.49 -33.43 -9.31
CA ARG A 338 -11.67 -33.69 -8.11
C ARG A 338 -11.72 -32.59 -7.09
N PHE A 339 -11.92 -31.35 -7.54
CA PHE A 339 -12.07 -30.22 -6.65
C PHE A 339 -13.53 -29.94 -6.30
N SER A 340 -13.73 -29.45 -5.08
CA SER A 340 -15.03 -28.95 -4.60
C SER A 340 -14.87 -27.50 -4.21
N PRO A 341 -15.60 -26.57 -4.86
CA PRO A 341 -15.49 -25.14 -4.55
C PRO A 341 -16.03 -24.80 -3.16
N VAL A 342 -15.33 -23.92 -2.46
CA VAL A 342 -15.75 -23.31 -1.20
C VAL A 342 -15.58 -21.80 -1.37
N THR A 343 -16.69 -21.08 -1.40
CA THR A 343 -16.67 -19.62 -1.56
C THR A 343 -16.27 -18.97 -0.25
N VAL A 344 -15.27 -18.09 -0.32
CA VAL A 344 -14.80 -17.25 0.78
C VAL A 344 -15.15 -15.80 0.46
N ASN A 345 -16.19 -15.30 1.10
CA ASN A 345 -16.67 -13.95 0.90
C ASN A 345 -15.89 -12.92 1.74
N GLU A 346 -15.98 -11.65 1.35
CA GLU A 346 -15.49 -10.53 2.15
C GLU A 346 -16.17 -10.56 3.54
N PRO A 347 -15.43 -10.44 4.66
CA PRO A 347 -16.00 -10.38 5.99
C PRO A 347 -16.80 -9.10 6.21
N SER A 348 -17.76 -9.12 7.15
CA SER A 348 -18.47 -7.91 7.53
C SER A 348 -17.56 -6.91 8.25
N GLU A 349 -17.94 -5.62 8.29
CA GLU A 349 -17.21 -4.60 9.04
C GLU A 349 -17.04 -5.00 10.53
N LYS A 350 -18.07 -5.59 11.15
CA LYS A 350 -18.02 -6.05 12.55
C LYS A 350 -17.03 -7.19 12.75
N ASP A 351 -17.03 -8.17 11.84
CA ASP A 351 -16.08 -9.28 11.90
C ASP A 351 -14.66 -8.77 11.69
N THR A 352 -14.48 -7.83 10.76
CA THR A 352 -13.18 -7.22 10.49
C THR A 352 -12.63 -6.47 11.70
N ILE A 353 -13.46 -5.67 12.41
CA ILE A 353 -13.06 -5.01 13.65
C ILE A 353 -12.59 -6.06 14.68
N THR A 354 -13.30 -7.17 14.79
CA THR A 354 -12.94 -8.25 15.72
C THR A 354 -11.64 -8.94 15.30
N ILE A 355 -11.43 -9.17 14.01
CA ILE A 355 -10.17 -9.71 13.45
C ILE A 355 -9.01 -8.77 13.80
N LEU A 356 -9.15 -7.47 13.52
CA LEU A 356 -8.11 -6.48 13.79
C LEU A 356 -7.78 -6.37 15.28
N LYS A 357 -8.78 -6.43 16.16
CA LYS A 357 -8.56 -6.50 17.60
C LYS A 357 -7.80 -7.76 18.03
N GLY A 358 -8.00 -8.88 17.34
CA GLY A 358 -7.30 -10.13 17.60
C GLY A 358 -5.83 -10.14 17.17
N ILE A 359 -5.47 -9.39 16.12
CA ILE A 359 -4.09 -9.31 15.61
C ILE A 359 -3.32 -8.08 16.12
N LYS A 360 -4.02 -7.14 16.77
CA LYS A 360 -3.53 -5.86 17.28
C LYS A 360 -2.19 -5.99 18.00
N ASP A 361 -2.10 -6.90 18.97
CA ASP A 361 -0.93 -7.05 19.83
C ASP A 361 0.34 -7.38 19.05
N LYS A 362 0.23 -8.11 17.95
CA LYS A 362 1.37 -8.46 17.09
C LYS A 362 1.89 -7.23 16.34
N TYR A 363 0.98 -6.38 15.82
CA TYR A 363 1.36 -5.14 15.14
C TYR A 363 1.91 -4.11 16.11
N GLU A 364 1.33 -4.00 17.32
CA GLU A 364 1.86 -3.15 18.40
C GLU A 364 3.28 -3.56 18.80
N ALA A 365 3.53 -4.86 18.95
CA ALA A 365 4.86 -5.39 19.27
C ALA A 365 5.86 -5.16 18.13
N HIS A 366 5.45 -5.35 16.87
CA HIS A 366 6.33 -5.20 15.71
C HIS A 366 6.78 -3.74 15.51
N HIS A 367 5.84 -2.80 15.60
CA HIS A 367 6.11 -1.38 15.35
C HIS A 367 6.48 -0.60 16.62
N ASN A 368 6.34 -1.20 17.81
CA ASN A 368 6.52 -0.54 19.11
C ASN A 368 5.63 0.70 19.26
N VAL A 369 4.36 0.56 18.91
CA VAL A 369 3.30 1.58 18.98
C VAL A 369 2.10 1.00 19.72
N LYS A 370 1.15 1.85 20.12
CA LYS A 370 -0.12 1.43 20.68
C LYS A 370 -1.24 1.82 19.71
N ILE A 371 -2.10 0.88 19.36
CA ILE A 371 -3.22 1.09 18.43
C ILE A 371 -4.49 1.27 19.24
N THR A 372 -5.16 2.41 19.11
CA THR A 372 -6.41 2.66 19.81
C THR A 372 -7.57 1.90 19.16
N ASP A 373 -8.63 1.64 19.92
CA ASP A 373 -9.81 0.96 19.38
C ASP A 373 -10.54 1.84 18.36
N GLU A 374 -10.50 3.17 18.56
CA GLU A 374 -11.01 4.16 17.60
C GLU A 374 -10.26 4.10 16.28
N ALA A 375 -8.93 3.90 16.30
CA ALA A 375 -8.14 3.75 15.08
C ALA A 375 -8.52 2.47 14.32
N ILE A 376 -8.81 1.37 15.00
CA ILE A 376 -9.26 0.12 14.38
C ILE A 376 -10.64 0.33 13.71
N GLU A 377 -11.59 0.94 14.42
CA GLU A 377 -12.90 1.24 13.84
C GLU A 377 -12.79 2.20 12.66
N ALA A 378 -11.95 3.22 12.77
CA ALA A 378 -11.68 4.16 11.69
C ALA A 378 -11.04 3.46 10.49
N ALA A 379 -10.05 2.58 10.69
CA ALA A 379 -9.41 1.82 9.63
C ALA A 379 -10.43 0.99 8.82
N VAL A 380 -11.37 0.32 9.50
CA VAL A 380 -12.42 -0.45 8.83
C VAL A 380 -13.40 0.47 8.11
N LYS A 381 -14.01 1.44 8.80
CA LYS A 381 -15.03 2.33 8.23
C LYS A 381 -14.48 3.14 7.05
N LEU A 382 -13.30 3.73 7.23
CA LEU A 382 -12.68 4.55 6.21
C LEU A 382 -12.15 3.72 5.03
N SER A 383 -11.66 2.49 5.26
CA SER A 383 -11.25 1.60 4.17
C SER A 383 -12.44 1.17 3.30
N VAL A 384 -13.57 0.84 3.92
CA VAL A 384 -14.81 0.50 3.18
C VAL A 384 -15.29 1.71 2.37
N ARG A 385 -15.19 2.89 2.95
CA ARG A 385 -15.64 4.13 2.33
C ARG A 385 -14.73 4.61 1.20
N TYR A 386 -13.41 4.57 1.38
CA TYR A 386 -12.44 5.23 0.50
C TYR A 386 -11.61 4.29 -0.39
N ILE A 387 -11.55 2.98 -0.09
CA ILE A 387 -10.76 2.00 -0.83
C ILE A 387 -11.68 0.95 -1.44
N ASN A 388 -11.96 1.08 -2.75
CA ASN A 388 -12.91 0.23 -3.45
C ASN A 388 -12.28 -0.86 -4.33
N ASP A 389 -10.98 -0.82 -4.52
CA ASP A 389 -10.21 -1.74 -5.36
C ASP A 389 -9.60 -2.92 -4.57
N ARG A 390 -9.80 -2.94 -3.26
CA ARG A 390 -9.34 -3.97 -2.33
C ARG A 390 -10.46 -4.42 -1.40
N TYR A 391 -10.29 -5.58 -0.78
CA TYR A 391 -11.30 -6.22 0.06
C TYR A 391 -10.88 -6.27 1.53
N LEU A 392 -11.87 -6.32 2.44
CA LEU A 392 -11.64 -6.60 3.84
C LEU A 392 -11.24 -8.09 4.02
N PRO A 393 -10.41 -8.39 5.04
CA PRO A 393 -9.83 -7.50 6.04
C PRO A 393 -8.53 -6.81 5.57
N ASP A 394 -7.94 -7.24 4.46
CA ASP A 394 -6.60 -6.88 3.98
C ASP A 394 -6.40 -5.35 3.89
N LYS A 395 -7.33 -4.63 3.23
CA LYS A 395 -7.25 -3.17 3.11
C LYS A 395 -7.25 -2.42 4.44
N ALA A 396 -7.89 -2.96 5.49
CA ALA A 396 -7.91 -2.35 6.80
C ALA A 396 -6.64 -2.70 7.60
N ILE A 397 -6.09 -3.91 7.40
CA ILE A 397 -4.80 -4.32 7.94
C ILE A 397 -3.69 -3.45 7.38
N ASP A 398 -3.64 -3.28 6.05
CA ASP A 398 -2.66 -2.43 5.37
C ASP A 398 -2.66 -0.99 5.90
N LEU A 399 -3.86 -0.42 6.18
CA LEU A 399 -3.97 0.92 6.75
C LEU A 399 -3.35 1.02 8.14
N ILE A 400 -3.59 0.03 8.99
CA ILE A 400 -3.04 -0.01 10.34
C ILE A 400 -1.51 -0.19 10.28
N ASP A 401 -1.04 -1.10 9.44
CA ASP A 401 0.39 -1.38 9.27
C ASP A 401 1.14 -0.14 8.77
N GLU A 402 0.62 0.53 7.74
CA GLU A 402 1.23 1.75 7.22
C GLU A 402 1.15 2.91 8.22
N ALA A 403 0.04 3.08 8.93
CA ALA A 403 -0.09 4.12 9.96
C ALA A 403 0.91 3.90 11.10
N ALA A 404 1.07 2.65 11.55
CA ALA A 404 2.03 2.26 12.56
C ALA A 404 3.48 2.50 12.10
N SER A 405 3.78 2.11 10.86
CA SER A 405 5.09 2.35 10.24
C SER A 405 5.42 3.84 10.14
N ARG A 406 4.47 4.68 9.68
CA ARG A 406 4.65 6.13 9.58
C ARG A 406 4.84 6.78 10.94
N ALA A 407 4.06 6.37 11.95
CA ALA A 407 4.20 6.89 13.31
C ALA A 407 5.58 6.56 13.88
N ARG A 408 6.08 5.35 13.65
CA ARG A 408 7.42 4.94 14.04
C ARG A 408 8.50 5.76 13.31
N LEU A 409 8.36 5.99 11.99
CA LEU A 409 9.30 6.82 11.22
C LEU A 409 9.35 8.26 11.73
N LYS A 410 8.18 8.86 12.09
CA LYS A 410 8.13 10.20 12.70
C LYS A 410 8.97 10.29 13.99
N THR A 411 9.08 9.22 14.76
CA THR A 411 9.91 9.19 15.99
C THR A 411 11.42 9.12 15.71
N TYR A 412 11.84 8.68 14.52
CA TYR A 412 13.23 8.64 14.10
C TYR A 412 13.73 9.93 13.45
N ILE A 413 12.84 10.85 13.10
CA ILE A 413 13.23 12.14 12.53
C ILE A 413 13.85 12.99 13.62
N GLU A 414 15.11 13.39 13.41
CA GLU A 414 15.82 14.27 14.34
C GLU A 414 15.13 15.64 14.42
N PRO A 415 14.91 16.17 15.65
CA PRO A 415 14.35 17.50 15.81
C PRO A 415 15.22 18.57 15.13
N ASP A 416 14.59 19.62 14.62
CA ASP A 416 15.31 20.71 13.94
C ASP A 416 16.37 21.35 14.84
N SER A 417 16.13 21.37 16.16
CA SER A 417 17.14 21.83 17.15
C SER A 417 18.45 21.01 17.16
N LEU A 418 18.41 19.71 16.83
CA LEU A 418 19.62 18.89 16.70
C LEU A 418 20.33 19.16 15.39
N LYS A 419 19.59 19.39 14.30
CA LYS A 419 20.15 19.76 13.00
C LYS A 419 20.82 21.13 13.04
N GLU A 420 20.19 22.11 13.69
CA GLU A 420 20.77 23.45 13.89
C GLU A 420 22.09 23.37 14.67
N LEU A 421 22.13 22.56 15.75
CA LEU A 421 23.37 22.33 16.52
C LEU A 421 24.43 21.62 15.71
N GLU A 422 24.06 20.69 14.82
CA GLU A 422 24.99 19.98 13.93
C GLU A 422 25.56 20.93 12.87
N GLU A 423 24.76 21.81 12.28
CA GLU A 423 25.20 22.85 11.36
C GLU A 423 26.11 23.88 12.04
N GLU A 424 25.77 24.33 13.25
CA GLU A 424 26.64 25.23 14.02
C GLU A 424 27.98 24.57 14.35
N LEU A 425 27.97 23.30 14.72
CA LEU A 425 29.17 22.54 15.04
C LEU A 425 30.06 22.35 13.80
N ALA A 426 29.46 22.07 12.64
CA ALA A 426 30.16 21.97 11.36
C ALA A 426 30.82 23.29 10.97
N ASN A 427 30.11 24.42 11.15
CA ASN A 427 30.64 25.76 10.86
C ASN A 427 31.79 26.13 11.80
N VAL A 428 31.67 25.91 13.11
CA VAL A 428 32.74 26.17 14.09
C VAL A 428 33.97 25.27 13.83
N THR A 429 33.77 24.04 13.43
CA THR A 429 34.87 23.13 13.07
C THR A 429 35.62 23.62 11.84
N LYS A 430 34.89 24.08 10.81
CA LYS A 430 35.47 24.67 9.59
C LYS A 430 36.26 25.94 9.89
N ASP A 431 35.68 26.84 10.68
CA ASP A 431 36.36 28.10 11.08
C ASP A 431 37.62 27.83 11.91
N LYS A 432 37.60 26.78 12.77
CA LYS A 432 38.80 26.36 13.52
C LYS A 432 39.89 25.85 12.59
N GLU A 433 39.55 25.00 11.61
CA GLU A 433 40.54 24.53 10.61
C GLU A 433 41.14 25.66 9.78
N GLU A 434 40.32 26.61 9.39
CA GLU A 434 40.80 27.81 8.67
C GLU A 434 41.71 28.68 9.57
N ALA A 435 41.37 28.84 10.86
CA ALA A 435 42.18 29.61 11.79
C ALA A 435 43.55 28.90 12.04
N VAL A 436 43.58 27.58 12.05
CA VAL A 436 44.83 26.80 12.16
C VAL A 436 45.69 26.97 10.91
N LYS A 437 45.07 26.88 9.70
CA LYS A 437 45.80 27.08 8.45
C LYS A 437 46.43 28.45 8.31
N ILE A 438 45.81 29.51 8.88
CA ILE A 438 46.27 30.90 8.85
C ILE A 438 47.18 31.20 10.08
N GLN A 439 47.53 30.20 10.92
CA GLN A 439 48.39 30.31 12.12
C GLN A 439 47.86 31.27 13.20
N LYS A 440 46.55 31.53 13.28
CA LYS A 440 45.89 32.33 14.31
C LYS A 440 45.52 31.45 15.52
N PHE A 441 46.56 31.08 16.32
CA PHE A 441 46.41 30.09 17.39
C PHE A 441 45.48 30.52 18.52
N GLU A 442 45.41 31.82 18.89
CA GLU A 442 44.48 32.32 19.91
C GLU A 442 43.03 32.15 19.47
N LYS A 443 42.72 32.46 18.20
CA LYS A 443 41.36 32.28 17.64
C LYS A 443 41.02 30.77 17.51
N ALA A 444 41.97 29.92 17.15
CA ALA A 444 41.79 28.50 17.08
C ALA A 444 41.55 27.89 18.46
N ALA A 445 42.15 28.39 19.52
CA ALA A 445 41.91 27.94 20.91
C ALA A 445 40.49 28.32 21.37
N SER A 446 40.04 29.56 21.14
CA SER A 446 38.65 29.95 21.49
C SER A 446 37.59 29.21 20.71
N LEU A 447 37.83 28.89 19.43
CA LEU A 447 36.92 28.06 18.61
C LEU A 447 36.89 26.59 19.06
N ARG A 448 38.02 26.04 19.56
CA ARG A 448 38.09 24.72 20.16
C ARG A 448 37.26 24.61 21.44
N ASP A 449 37.29 25.65 22.29
CA ASP A 449 36.48 25.66 23.50
C ASP A 449 34.96 25.71 23.15
N LYS A 450 34.61 26.54 22.15
CA LYS A 450 33.27 26.60 21.62
C LYS A 450 32.78 25.28 20.99
N GLU A 451 33.65 24.60 20.23
CA GLU A 451 33.36 23.28 19.65
C GLU A 451 33.09 22.25 20.76
N LYS A 452 33.86 22.29 21.87
CA LYS A 452 33.72 21.40 23.01
C LYS A 452 32.36 21.64 23.74
N GLU A 453 31.98 22.90 23.92
CA GLU A 453 30.69 23.26 24.49
C GLU A 453 29.52 22.80 23.60
N LEU A 454 29.59 23.04 22.29
CA LEU A 454 28.56 22.63 21.35
C LEU A 454 28.44 21.11 21.24
N LYS A 455 29.57 20.36 21.25
CA LYS A 455 29.56 18.90 21.33
C LYS A 455 28.89 18.38 22.59
N ALA A 456 29.16 18.96 23.73
CA ALA A 456 28.54 18.57 24.98
C ALA A 456 27.03 18.88 25.02
N LYS A 457 26.61 19.98 24.38
CA LYS A 457 25.17 20.31 24.19
C LYS A 457 24.50 19.33 23.26
N TYR A 458 25.12 19.06 22.11
CA TYR A 458 24.60 18.10 21.12
C TYR A 458 24.44 16.71 21.73
N GLU A 459 25.44 16.18 22.43
CA GLU A 459 25.37 14.88 23.12
C GLU A 459 24.27 14.83 24.17
N LYS A 460 24.09 15.91 24.93
CA LYS A 460 23.00 16.00 25.94
C LYS A 460 21.62 16.00 25.29
N GLU A 461 21.42 16.78 24.23
CA GLU A 461 20.14 16.81 23.50
C GLU A 461 19.88 15.50 22.74
N GLN A 462 20.90 14.92 22.12
CA GLN A 462 20.81 13.62 21.47
C GLN A 462 20.46 12.50 22.47
N ASN A 463 21.05 12.48 23.64
CA ASN A 463 20.74 11.52 24.69
C ASN A 463 19.33 11.72 25.26
N LYS A 464 18.87 12.96 25.42
CA LYS A 464 17.49 13.26 25.82
C LYS A 464 16.51 12.76 24.76
N TRP A 465 16.77 13.01 23.48
CA TRP A 465 15.94 12.56 22.36
C TRP A 465 15.90 11.04 22.27
N LYS A 466 17.06 10.35 22.33
CA LYS A 466 17.13 8.88 22.36
C LYS A 466 16.37 8.29 23.54
N ASN A 467 16.51 8.87 24.73
CA ASN A 467 15.81 8.39 25.92
C ASN A 467 14.31 8.66 25.89
N LYS A 468 13.87 9.75 25.26
CA LYS A 468 12.47 10.07 25.03
C LYS A 468 11.85 9.09 24.02
N ASN A 469 12.53 8.81 22.92
CA ASN A 469 12.07 7.88 21.90
C ASN A 469 12.02 6.42 22.37
N ASN A 470 12.97 6.00 23.22
CA ASN A 470 12.96 4.64 23.80
C ASN A 470 11.86 4.45 24.84
N LYS A 471 11.30 5.53 25.41
CA LYS A 471 10.27 5.46 26.46
C LYS A 471 8.86 5.85 25.99
N SER A 472 8.69 6.53 24.85
CA SER A 472 7.40 6.95 24.36
C SER A 472 6.84 5.92 23.36
N VAL A 473 5.84 5.16 23.81
CA VAL A 473 4.97 4.42 22.91
C VAL A 473 4.05 5.45 22.26
N THR A 474 4.06 5.53 20.94
CA THR A 474 3.21 6.45 20.17
C THR A 474 1.84 5.82 19.97
N ASP A 475 0.77 6.52 20.37
CA ASP A 475 -0.59 6.06 20.11
C ASP A 475 -0.98 6.33 18.65
N ILE A 476 -1.53 5.32 18.00
CA ILE A 476 -2.14 5.43 16.67
C ILE A 476 -3.60 5.80 16.86
N THR A 477 -3.99 6.95 16.30
CA THR A 477 -5.34 7.51 16.39
C THR A 477 -6.04 7.47 15.03
N GLU A 478 -7.33 7.83 15.02
CA GLU A 478 -8.10 8.01 13.78
C GLU A 478 -7.43 9.00 12.80
N GLU A 479 -6.79 10.06 13.30
CA GLU A 479 -6.09 11.04 12.46
C GLU A 479 -4.93 10.41 11.68
N ASN A 480 -4.18 9.51 12.31
CA ASN A 480 -3.10 8.79 11.62
C ASN A 480 -3.62 7.91 10.50
N ILE A 481 -4.75 7.23 10.71
CA ILE A 481 -5.43 6.45 9.65
C ILE A 481 -5.90 7.37 8.53
N ALA A 482 -6.49 8.52 8.86
CA ALA A 482 -6.94 9.50 7.86
C ALA A 482 -5.77 10.08 7.05
N GLU A 483 -4.60 10.33 7.66
CA GLU A 483 -3.37 10.74 6.95
C GLU A 483 -2.92 9.71 5.91
N VAL A 484 -3.00 8.40 6.23
CA VAL A 484 -2.65 7.33 5.29
C VAL A 484 -3.62 7.31 4.12
N ILE A 485 -4.92 7.34 4.40
CA ILE A 485 -5.95 7.37 3.36
C ILE A 485 -5.81 8.61 2.48
N ALA A 486 -5.52 9.77 3.07
CA ALA A 486 -5.27 11.00 2.33
C ALA A 486 -4.13 10.84 1.33
N SER A 487 -3.05 10.15 1.72
CA SER A 487 -1.92 9.90 0.80
C SER A 487 -2.27 8.92 -0.33
N TRP A 488 -3.15 7.94 -0.07
CA TRP A 488 -3.55 6.96 -1.09
C TRP A 488 -4.60 7.52 -2.06
N THR A 489 -5.54 8.31 -1.54
CA THR A 489 -6.69 8.80 -2.32
C THR A 489 -6.52 10.22 -2.85
N GLY A 490 -5.57 10.99 -2.30
CA GLY A 490 -5.40 12.42 -2.60
C GLY A 490 -6.42 13.32 -1.90
N ILE A 491 -7.33 12.79 -1.06
CA ILE A 491 -8.32 13.58 -0.33
C ILE A 491 -7.67 14.16 0.92
N PRO A 492 -7.73 15.48 1.18
CA PRO A 492 -7.12 16.08 2.37
C PRO A 492 -7.59 15.45 3.68
N ALA A 493 -6.66 15.12 4.60
CA ALA A 493 -6.96 14.42 5.86
C ALA A 493 -8.02 15.13 6.71
N LYS A 494 -7.97 16.48 6.80
CA LYS A 494 -9.00 17.29 7.48
C LYS A 494 -10.41 17.01 6.97
N LYS A 495 -10.57 16.80 5.66
CA LYS A 495 -11.87 16.52 5.06
C LYS A 495 -12.35 15.08 5.28
N ILE A 496 -11.45 14.17 5.65
CA ILE A 496 -11.79 12.79 6.02
C ILE A 496 -12.32 12.73 7.45
N THR A 497 -11.74 13.53 8.37
CA THR A 497 -12.08 13.55 9.80
C THR A 497 -13.16 14.56 10.19
N GLU A 498 -13.41 15.58 9.35
CA GLU A 498 -14.52 16.52 9.57
C GLU A 498 -15.88 15.80 9.55
N ASP A 499 -16.77 16.21 10.47
CA ASP A 499 -18.15 15.71 10.46
C ASP A 499 -18.81 16.06 9.12
N GLU A 500 -19.11 15.05 8.34
CA GLU A 500 -19.74 15.19 7.03
C GLU A 500 -21.07 15.93 7.12
N ASN A 501 -21.78 15.79 8.25
CA ASN A 501 -23.05 16.45 8.50
C ASN A 501 -22.88 17.97 8.56
N GLU A 502 -21.81 18.47 9.19
CA GLU A 502 -21.54 19.91 9.23
C GLU A 502 -21.22 20.46 7.84
N ARG A 503 -20.42 19.74 7.05
CA ARG A 503 -20.09 20.13 5.67
C ARG A 503 -21.34 20.17 4.79
N LEU A 504 -22.21 19.17 4.91
CA LEU A 504 -23.45 19.10 4.16
C LEU A 504 -24.47 20.18 4.56
N LYS A 505 -24.47 20.64 5.81
CA LYS A 505 -25.29 21.78 6.25
C LYS A 505 -24.93 23.07 5.51
N HIS A 506 -23.63 23.35 5.37
CA HIS A 506 -23.11 24.57 4.75
C HIS A 506 -22.81 24.43 3.24
N LEU A 507 -23.26 23.33 2.61
CA LEU A 507 -22.96 23.04 1.20
C LEU A 507 -23.46 24.16 0.27
N GLU A 508 -24.64 24.69 0.49
CA GLU A 508 -25.21 25.78 -0.33
C GLU A 508 -24.38 27.07 -0.23
N GLU A 509 -24.02 27.48 0.99
CA GLU A 509 -23.19 28.64 1.25
C GLU A 509 -21.82 28.52 0.55
N ASN A 510 -21.20 27.35 0.65
CA ASN A 510 -19.91 27.09 0.03
C ASN A 510 -19.98 27.12 -1.50
N LEU A 511 -21.05 26.57 -2.09
CA LEU A 511 -21.28 26.62 -3.54
C LEU A 511 -21.50 28.06 -4.03
N HIS A 512 -22.23 28.90 -3.27
CA HIS A 512 -22.46 30.32 -3.61
C HIS A 512 -21.21 31.19 -3.51
N GLN A 513 -20.14 30.75 -2.82
CA GLN A 513 -18.87 31.47 -2.86
C GLN A 513 -18.25 31.52 -4.27
N ARG A 514 -18.47 30.48 -5.09
CA ARG A 514 -17.94 30.37 -6.46
C ARG A 514 -19.01 30.59 -7.54
N VAL A 515 -20.24 30.12 -7.29
CA VAL A 515 -21.34 30.18 -8.26
C VAL A 515 -22.26 31.33 -7.90
N ILE A 516 -22.24 32.37 -8.70
CA ILE A 516 -23.07 33.54 -8.53
C ILE A 516 -24.40 33.33 -9.28
N GLY A 517 -25.50 33.74 -8.65
CA GLY A 517 -26.83 33.48 -9.15
C GLY A 517 -27.18 31.99 -9.08
N GLN A 518 -28.08 31.55 -9.97
CA GLN A 518 -28.45 30.13 -10.12
C GLN A 518 -28.94 29.48 -8.80
N ASN A 519 -29.65 30.25 -7.95
CA ASN A 519 -30.02 29.80 -6.59
C ASN A 519 -30.79 28.49 -6.60
N GLU A 520 -31.75 28.31 -7.54
CA GLU A 520 -32.50 27.08 -7.64
C GLU A 520 -31.65 25.89 -8.03
N ALA A 521 -30.60 26.10 -8.86
CA ALA A 521 -29.67 25.05 -9.25
C ALA A 521 -28.83 24.60 -8.07
N VAL A 522 -28.28 25.53 -7.30
CA VAL A 522 -27.48 25.25 -6.12
C VAL A 522 -28.30 24.54 -5.04
N GLU A 523 -29.52 25.01 -4.79
CA GLU A 523 -30.43 24.42 -3.80
C GLU A 523 -30.85 22.99 -4.19
N ALA A 524 -31.23 22.77 -5.46
CA ALA A 524 -31.60 21.44 -5.96
C ALA A 524 -30.45 20.45 -5.87
N VAL A 525 -29.25 20.87 -6.27
CA VAL A 525 -28.04 20.04 -6.15
C VAL A 525 -27.75 19.72 -4.68
N ALA A 526 -27.75 20.71 -3.80
CA ALA A 526 -27.46 20.51 -2.38
C ALA A 526 -28.47 19.60 -1.70
N LYS A 527 -29.78 19.75 -2.00
CA LYS A 527 -30.83 18.85 -1.47
C LYS A 527 -30.65 17.41 -1.94
N ALA A 528 -30.35 17.20 -3.22
CA ALA A 528 -30.14 15.86 -3.77
C ALA A 528 -28.89 15.18 -3.18
N ILE A 529 -27.80 15.91 -3.03
CA ILE A 529 -26.57 15.41 -2.41
C ILE A 529 -26.81 15.06 -0.93
N ARG A 530 -27.47 15.93 -0.16
CA ARG A 530 -27.82 15.63 1.24
C ARG A 530 -28.65 14.35 1.33
N ARG A 531 -29.67 14.19 0.50
CA ARG A 531 -30.52 13.00 0.43
C ARG A 531 -29.71 11.73 0.13
N GLY A 532 -28.76 11.82 -0.81
CA GLY A 532 -27.88 10.70 -1.17
C GLY A 532 -26.93 10.30 -0.04
N ARG A 533 -26.37 11.27 0.68
CA ARG A 533 -25.37 11.04 1.74
C ARG A 533 -25.96 10.57 3.08
N VAL A 534 -27.17 11.02 3.41
CA VAL A 534 -27.88 10.59 4.64
C VAL A 534 -28.44 9.16 4.53
N GLY A 535 -28.29 8.49 3.36
CA GLY A 535 -28.70 7.10 3.17
C GLY A 535 -30.20 6.92 2.86
N LEU A 536 -30.89 7.99 2.48
CA LEU A 536 -32.30 7.93 2.07
C LEU A 536 -32.48 7.53 0.60
N LYS A 537 -31.37 7.36 -0.13
CA LYS A 537 -31.36 6.92 -1.54
C LYS A 537 -30.98 5.45 -1.62
N ASP A 538 -31.33 4.79 -2.74
CA ASP A 538 -30.90 3.43 -3.03
C ASP A 538 -29.35 3.34 -2.99
N PRO A 539 -28.75 2.50 -2.13
CA PRO A 539 -27.31 2.39 -1.98
C PRO A 539 -26.58 1.84 -3.22
N LYS A 540 -27.33 1.35 -4.19
CA LYS A 540 -26.79 0.89 -5.47
C LYS A 540 -26.48 2.03 -6.43
N ARG A 541 -27.15 3.16 -6.34
CA ARG A 541 -27.05 4.30 -7.26
C ARG A 541 -25.90 5.25 -6.92
N PRO A 542 -25.42 6.06 -7.89
CA PRO A 542 -24.49 7.16 -7.62
C PRO A 542 -25.01 8.14 -6.57
N ILE A 543 -24.13 8.90 -5.91
CA ILE A 543 -24.49 9.90 -4.89
C ILE A 543 -25.56 10.86 -5.41
N GLY A 544 -25.39 11.35 -6.63
CA GLY A 544 -26.33 12.22 -7.32
C GLY A 544 -26.16 12.13 -8.83
N SER A 545 -27.27 12.29 -9.55
CA SER A 545 -27.29 12.34 -11.01
C SER A 545 -28.08 13.55 -11.46
N PHE A 546 -27.44 14.44 -12.22
CA PHE A 546 -27.98 15.74 -12.60
C PHE A 546 -27.92 15.96 -14.10
N LEU A 547 -28.95 16.62 -14.64
CA LEU A 547 -28.93 17.12 -16.00
C LEU A 547 -29.07 18.65 -15.99
N PHE A 548 -28.02 19.35 -16.41
CA PHE A 548 -27.96 20.80 -16.46
C PHE A 548 -28.31 21.29 -17.86
N LEU A 549 -29.43 21.99 -17.98
CA LEU A 549 -29.97 22.56 -19.23
C LEU A 549 -29.76 24.06 -19.26
N GLY A 550 -29.44 24.62 -20.40
CA GLY A 550 -29.33 26.07 -20.56
C GLY A 550 -28.24 26.51 -21.53
N PRO A 551 -28.14 27.79 -21.82
CA PRO A 551 -27.18 28.36 -22.77
C PRO A 551 -25.73 28.18 -22.30
N THR A 552 -24.81 28.47 -23.19
CA THR A 552 -23.38 28.44 -22.85
C THR A 552 -23.01 29.62 -21.96
N GLY A 553 -22.05 29.42 -21.03
CA GLY A 553 -21.51 30.52 -20.20
C GLY A 553 -22.37 30.96 -19.00
N VAL A 554 -23.37 30.16 -18.59
CA VAL A 554 -24.25 30.46 -17.42
C VAL A 554 -23.77 29.81 -16.12
N GLY A 555 -22.67 29.07 -16.12
CA GLY A 555 -22.08 28.52 -14.90
C GLY A 555 -22.23 27.00 -14.72
N LYS A 556 -22.76 26.24 -15.70
CA LYS A 556 -22.93 24.76 -15.60
C LYS A 556 -21.64 24.02 -15.20
N THR A 557 -20.55 24.29 -15.90
CA THR A 557 -19.23 23.67 -15.62
C THR A 557 -18.62 24.19 -14.32
N GLU A 558 -18.87 25.46 -13.97
CA GLU A 558 -18.34 26.03 -12.73
C GLU A 558 -19.02 25.45 -11.49
N LEU A 559 -20.36 25.24 -11.55
CA LEU A 559 -21.06 24.52 -10.49
C LEU A 559 -20.54 23.08 -10.31
N SER A 560 -20.18 22.40 -11.40
CA SER A 560 -19.59 21.05 -11.36
C SER A 560 -18.22 21.05 -10.68
N LYS A 561 -17.38 22.06 -10.96
CA LYS A 561 -16.06 22.24 -10.30
C LYS A 561 -16.21 22.59 -8.82
N ALA A 562 -17.10 23.54 -8.51
CA ALA A 562 -17.37 23.93 -7.12
C ALA A 562 -17.88 22.74 -6.31
N LEU A 563 -18.73 21.89 -6.91
CA LEU A 563 -19.22 20.69 -6.27
C LEU A 563 -18.11 19.67 -6.02
N ALA A 564 -17.19 19.47 -6.97
CA ALA A 564 -16.02 18.58 -6.77
C ALA A 564 -15.14 19.07 -5.62
N GLU A 565 -14.86 20.35 -5.55
CA GLU A 565 -14.08 20.94 -4.46
C GLU A 565 -14.79 20.83 -3.10
N CYS A 566 -16.09 21.12 -3.04
CA CYS A 566 -16.87 21.03 -1.80
C CYS A 566 -16.97 19.59 -1.29
N LEU A 567 -17.21 18.61 -2.16
CA LEU A 567 -17.42 17.22 -1.75
C LEU A 567 -16.12 16.45 -1.54
N PHE A 568 -15.16 16.62 -2.44
CA PHE A 568 -13.96 15.79 -2.52
C PHE A 568 -12.66 16.56 -2.22
N GLY A 569 -12.73 17.86 -2.05
CA GLY A 569 -11.63 18.68 -1.59
C GLY A 569 -10.70 19.22 -2.65
N ASP A 570 -10.86 18.80 -3.88
CA ASP A 570 -10.05 19.22 -5.02
C ASP A 570 -10.94 19.42 -6.24
N GLU A 571 -10.79 20.55 -6.95
CA GLU A 571 -11.50 20.79 -8.21
C GLU A 571 -11.05 19.80 -9.31
N ASN A 572 -9.84 19.24 -9.21
CA ASN A 572 -9.32 18.22 -10.10
C ASN A 572 -9.91 16.81 -9.83
N ALA A 573 -10.75 16.67 -8.79
CA ALA A 573 -11.60 15.50 -8.62
C ALA A 573 -12.77 15.47 -9.62
N MET A 574 -12.83 16.40 -10.58
CA MET A 574 -13.77 16.39 -11.69
C MET A 574 -13.16 15.72 -12.93
N ILE A 575 -13.85 14.70 -13.43
CA ILE A 575 -13.54 14.02 -14.70
C ILE A 575 -14.48 14.57 -15.77
N ARG A 576 -13.96 15.34 -16.71
CA ARG A 576 -14.74 15.88 -17.85
C ARG A 576 -14.59 14.97 -19.05
N ILE A 577 -15.74 14.67 -19.69
CA ILE A 577 -15.85 13.90 -20.93
C ILE A 577 -16.74 14.68 -21.87
N ASP A 578 -16.21 15.11 -23.01
CA ASP A 578 -16.93 15.83 -24.04
C ASP A 578 -17.61 14.84 -24.98
N MET A 579 -18.93 14.83 -25.01
CA MET A 579 -19.70 13.87 -25.82
C MET A 579 -19.63 14.13 -27.31
N SER A 580 -19.11 15.29 -27.73
CA SER A 580 -18.83 15.53 -29.16
C SER A 580 -17.71 14.62 -29.73
N GLU A 581 -16.85 14.04 -28.86
CA GLU A 581 -15.85 13.05 -29.24
C GLU A 581 -16.42 11.63 -29.38
N TYR A 582 -17.68 11.42 -28.95
CA TYR A 582 -18.33 10.11 -28.83
C TYR A 582 -19.63 10.02 -29.67
N MET A 583 -19.61 10.61 -30.85
CA MET A 583 -20.75 10.62 -31.78
C MET A 583 -20.84 9.33 -32.61
N GLU A 584 -19.75 8.58 -32.75
CA GLU A 584 -19.65 7.37 -33.57
C GLU A 584 -19.87 6.08 -32.75
N PRO A 585 -20.41 5.00 -33.38
CA PRO A 585 -20.67 3.72 -32.70
C PRO A 585 -19.45 3.13 -32.01
N HIS A 586 -18.28 3.27 -32.61
CA HIS A 586 -17.02 2.74 -32.03
C HIS A 586 -16.49 3.53 -30.84
N SER A 587 -17.06 4.68 -30.56
CA SER A 587 -16.61 5.56 -29.49
C SER A 587 -16.89 4.99 -28.10
N VAL A 588 -17.91 4.13 -27.95
CA VAL A 588 -18.22 3.45 -26.68
C VAL A 588 -17.03 2.59 -26.24
N SER A 589 -16.33 1.92 -27.17
CA SER A 589 -15.14 1.13 -26.87
C SER A 589 -14.01 1.96 -26.26
N LYS A 590 -13.91 3.25 -26.57
CA LYS A 590 -12.94 4.15 -25.94
C LYS A 590 -13.27 4.40 -24.46
N LEU A 591 -14.57 4.40 -24.08
CA LEU A 591 -15.00 4.63 -22.71
C LEU A 591 -14.84 3.40 -21.81
N ILE A 592 -15.20 2.22 -22.34
CA ILE A 592 -15.27 0.97 -21.56
C ILE A 592 -14.15 -0.04 -21.88
N GLY A 593 -13.36 0.22 -22.93
CA GLY A 593 -12.34 -0.67 -23.46
C GLY A 593 -12.79 -1.44 -24.70
N SER A 594 -11.82 -1.85 -25.53
CA SER A 594 -12.06 -2.62 -26.75
C SER A 594 -12.39 -4.09 -26.42
N PRO A 595 -13.30 -4.74 -27.18
CA PRO A 595 -13.57 -6.17 -27.01
C PRO A 595 -12.31 -7.03 -27.29
N PRO A 596 -12.23 -8.27 -26.75
CA PRO A 596 -11.14 -9.19 -27.03
C PRO A 596 -10.94 -9.40 -28.53
N GLY A 597 -9.68 -9.29 -29.00
CA GLY A 597 -9.30 -9.45 -30.39
C GLY A 597 -9.24 -8.15 -31.21
N TYR A 598 -9.61 -7.01 -30.64
CA TYR A 598 -9.47 -5.68 -31.27
C TYR A 598 -8.25 -4.93 -30.75
N VAL A 599 -7.69 -4.05 -31.61
CA VAL A 599 -6.58 -3.17 -31.22
C VAL A 599 -6.96 -2.30 -30.03
N GLY A 600 -6.10 -2.22 -29.00
CA GLY A 600 -6.36 -1.44 -27.79
C GLY A 600 -7.09 -2.20 -26.68
N PHE A 601 -7.24 -3.53 -26.76
CA PHE A 601 -7.82 -4.35 -25.69
C PHE A 601 -7.06 -4.23 -24.35
N ASP A 602 -5.74 -4.13 -24.41
CA ASP A 602 -4.89 -4.04 -23.21
C ASP A 602 -4.88 -2.65 -22.57
N GLU A 603 -5.31 -1.61 -23.29
CA GLU A 603 -5.25 -0.21 -22.81
C GLU A 603 -6.37 0.14 -21.81
N GLY A 604 -7.41 -0.69 -21.70
CA GLY A 604 -8.57 -0.41 -20.85
C GLY A 604 -9.43 0.78 -21.34
N GLY A 605 -10.58 1.00 -20.74
CA GLY A 605 -11.48 2.11 -21.10
C GLY A 605 -11.10 3.42 -20.40
N GLN A 606 -11.17 4.53 -21.13
CA GLN A 606 -10.81 5.86 -20.58
C GLN A 606 -11.66 6.25 -19.35
N LEU A 607 -12.95 5.96 -19.37
CA LEU A 607 -13.84 6.25 -18.25
C LEU A 607 -13.59 5.25 -17.10
N THR A 608 -13.57 3.96 -17.40
CA THR A 608 -13.46 2.89 -16.43
C THR A 608 -12.13 2.96 -15.67
N GLU A 609 -11.01 3.23 -16.35
CA GLU A 609 -9.70 3.39 -15.71
C GLU A 609 -9.60 4.66 -14.85
N LYS A 610 -10.15 5.80 -15.32
CA LYS A 610 -10.17 7.04 -14.54
C LYS A 610 -10.97 6.87 -13.24
N ILE A 611 -12.12 6.20 -13.28
CA ILE A 611 -12.97 5.99 -12.11
C ILE A 611 -12.35 4.95 -11.16
N ARG A 612 -11.71 3.91 -11.69
CA ARG A 612 -11.01 2.94 -10.87
C ARG A 612 -9.91 3.60 -10.04
N ARG A 613 -9.17 4.55 -10.65
CA ARG A 613 -8.11 5.31 -9.98
C ARG A 613 -8.64 6.41 -9.06
N LYS A 614 -9.78 7.04 -9.41
CA LYS A 614 -10.41 8.13 -8.66
C LYS A 614 -11.90 7.84 -8.43
N PRO A 615 -12.25 6.90 -7.52
CA PRO A 615 -13.65 6.51 -7.30
C PRO A 615 -14.51 7.60 -6.66
N TYR A 616 -13.86 8.61 -6.04
CA TYR A 616 -14.50 9.79 -5.48
C TYR A 616 -14.30 10.97 -6.43
N SER A 617 -15.25 11.13 -7.36
CA SER A 617 -15.13 12.18 -8.39
C SER A 617 -16.50 12.67 -8.85
N VAL A 618 -16.51 13.89 -9.37
CA VAL A 618 -17.62 14.40 -10.17
C VAL A 618 -17.34 14.06 -11.63
N ILE A 619 -18.25 13.37 -12.27
CA ILE A 619 -18.15 13.03 -13.70
C ILE A 619 -19.03 14.01 -14.45
N LEU A 620 -18.44 14.82 -15.32
CA LEU A 620 -19.14 15.76 -16.18
C LEU A 620 -19.17 15.22 -17.61
N PHE A 621 -20.34 14.81 -18.06
CA PHE A 621 -20.61 14.52 -19.47
C PHE A 621 -21.14 15.80 -20.15
N ASP A 622 -20.28 16.43 -20.93
CA ASP A 622 -20.61 17.69 -21.58
C ASP A 622 -21.27 17.46 -22.95
N GLU A 623 -22.32 18.21 -23.28
CA GLU A 623 -23.07 18.13 -24.53
C GLU A 623 -23.67 16.73 -24.80
N ILE A 624 -24.44 16.20 -23.83
CA ILE A 624 -24.95 14.83 -23.85
C ILE A 624 -25.84 14.53 -25.09
N GLU A 625 -26.49 15.54 -25.67
CA GLU A 625 -27.31 15.42 -26.88
C GLU A 625 -26.51 14.98 -28.11
N LYS A 626 -25.19 15.13 -28.10
CA LYS A 626 -24.28 14.70 -29.18
C LYS A 626 -23.85 13.25 -29.09
N ALA A 627 -24.08 12.64 -27.94
CA ALA A 627 -23.60 11.26 -27.68
C ALA A 627 -24.33 10.23 -28.57
N HIS A 628 -23.59 9.20 -29.02
CA HIS A 628 -24.18 8.07 -29.69
C HIS A 628 -25.19 7.34 -28.79
N PRO A 629 -26.30 6.75 -29.32
CA PRO A 629 -27.29 6.03 -28.51
C PRO A 629 -26.71 4.93 -27.60
N ASP A 630 -25.65 4.27 -28.02
CA ASP A 630 -24.99 3.24 -27.20
C ASP A 630 -24.29 3.81 -25.95
N VAL A 631 -23.82 5.06 -25.99
CA VAL A 631 -23.33 5.78 -24.81
C VAL A 631 -24.49 6.00 -23.83
N MET A 632 -25.67 6.34 -24.33
CA MET A 632 -26.87 6.48 -23.51
C MET A 632 -27.23 5.16 -22.79
N ASN A 633 -27.11 4.03 -23.48
CA ASN A 633 -27.37 2.70 -22.90
C ASN A 633 -26.38 2.36 -21.80
N MET A 634 -25.07 2.72 -21.97
CA MET A 634 -24.05 2.60 -20.94
C MET A 634 -24.37 3.48 -19.72
N LEU A 635 -24.78 4.72 -19.95
CA LEU A 635 -25.14 5.64 -18.86
C LEU A 635 -26.36 5.15 -18.08
N LEU A 636 -27.34 4.52 -18.73
CA LEU A 636 -28.49 3.90 -18.05
C LEU A 636 -28.03 2.87 -17.02
N GLN A 637 -27.06 2.01 -17.36
CA GLN A 637 -26.51 1.03 -16.43
C GLN A 637 -25.83 1.71 -15.22
N ILE A 638 -25.08 2.80 -15.44
CA ILE A 638 -24.44 3.55 -14.36
C ILE A 638 -25.49 4.21 -13.45
N LEU A 639 -26.51 4.83 -14.03
CA LEU A 639 -27.53 5.56 -13.28
C LEU A 639 -28.44 4.61 -12.45
N GLU A 640 -28.63 3.37 -12.90
CA GLU A 640 -29.51 2.39 -12.22
C GLU A 640 -28.75 1.52 -11.23
N ASP A 641 -27.69 0.86 -11.70
CA ASP A 641 -26.93 -0.12 -10.93
C ASP A 641 -25.70 0.47 -10.20
N GLY A 642 -25.31 1.72 -10.53
CA GLY A 642 -24.08 2.35 -10.01
C GLY A 642 -22.81 1.58 -10.32
N ARG A 643 -22.81 0.80 -11.39
CA ARG A 643 -21.68 -0.01 -11.83
C ARG A 643 -21.62 -0.10 -13.35
N LEU A 644 -20.43 -0.33 -13.85
CA LEU A 644 -20.18 -0.56 -15.26
C LEU A 644 -19.18 -1.70 -15.42
N THR A 645 -19.47 -2.67 -16.28
CA THR A 645 -18.53 -3.74 -16.59
C THR A 645 -17.66 -3.33 -17.78
N ASP A 646 -16.34 -3.37 -17.59
CA ASP A 646 -15.40 -3.08 -18.66
C ASP A 646 -15.27 -4.26 -19.67
N SER A 647 -14.52 -4.03 -20.73
CA SER A 647 -14.27 -5.04 -21.77
C SER A 647 -13.48 -6.27 -21.28
N GLN A 648 -12.80 -6.16 -20.15
CA GLN A 648 -12.06 -7.25 -19.51
C GLN A 648 -12.94 -8.02 -18.50
N GLY A 649 -14.22 -7.69 -18.38
CA GLY A 649 -15.15 -8.31 -17.44
C GLY A 649 -15.04 -7.79 -16.01
N ARG A 650 -14.25 -6.75 -15.74
CA ARG A 650 -14.12 -6.15 -14.42
C ARG A 650 -15.24 -5.16 -14.16
N THR A 651 -15.83 -5.22 -12.98
CA THR A 651 -16.88 -4.30 -12.55
C THR A 651 -16.27 -3.05 -11.92
N VAL A 652 -16.57 -1.88 -12.50
CA VAL A 652 -16.17 -0.57 -11.99
C VAL A 652 -17.33 0.05 -11.23
N ASN A 653 -17.08 0.53 -10.02
CA ASN A 653 -18.07 1.05 -9.10
C ASN A 653 -18.21 2.57 -9.21
N PHE A 654 -19.44 3.06 -9.46
CA PHE A 654 -19.80 4.47 -9.58
C PHE A 654 -20.63 4.99 -8.39
N LYS A 655 -20.85 4.19 -7.35
CA LYS A 655 -21.70 4.56 -6.20
C LYS A 655 -21.23 5.81 -5.46
N ASN A 656 -19.91 6.03 -5.45
CA ASN A 656 -19.30 7.17 -4.78
C ASN A 656 -19.04 8.37 -5.71
N THR A 657 -19.59 8.33 -6.91
CA THR A 657 -19.48 9.44 -7.88
C THR A 657 -20.73 10.31 -7.90
N VAL A 658 -20.55 11.55 -8.34
CA VAL A 658 -21.65 12.44 -8.73
C VAL A 658 -21.61 12.56 -10.24
N ILE A 659 -22.74 12.29 -10.89
CA ILE A 659 -22.86 12.34 -12.34
C ILE A 659 -23.58 13.63 -12.74
N ILE A 660 -22.91 14.42 -13.54
CA ILE A 660 -23.46 15.65 -14.11
C ILE A 660 -23.42 15.54 -15.63
N MET A 661 -24.56 15.74 -16.26
CA MET A 661 -24.69 15.83 -17.71
C MET A 661 -25.09 17.26 -18.07
N THR A 662 -24.47 17.86 -19.08
CA THR A 662 -24.86 19.16 -19.57
C THR A 662 -25.49 19.04 -20.94
N SER A 663 -26.44 19.91 -21.24
CA SER A 663 -27.04 20.01 -22.56
C SER A 663 -27.41 21.44 -22.89
N ASN A 664 -27.38 21.73 -24.19
CA ASN A 664 -27.82 22.99 -24.76
C ASN A 664 -29.24 22.90 -25.36
N ILE A 665 -29.94 21.78 -25.16
CA ILE A 665 -31.34 21.62 -25.58
C ILE A 665 -32.18 22.72 -24.93
N GLY A 666 -33.00 23.36 -25.71
CA GLY A 666 -33.85 24.46 -25.25
C GLY A 666 -33.13 25.79 -24.99
N ALA A 667 -31.82 25.88 -25.23
CA ALA A 667 -31.05 27.12 -25.01
C ALA A 667 -31.66 28.32 -25.78
N ARG A 668 -32.15 28.14 -26.99
CA ARG A 668 -32.80 29.17 -27.77
C ARG A 668 -34.11 29.65 -27.12
N LEU A 669 -34.87 28.77 -26.47
CA LEU A 669 -36.10 29.12 -25.76
C LEU A 669 -35.82 30.04 -24.57
N ILE A 670 -34.62 29.89 -23.97
CA ILE A 670 -34.14 30.72 -22.84
C ILE A 670 -33.57 32.05 -23.35
N THR A 671 -32.90 32.06 -24.52
CA THR A 671 -32.26 33.27 -25.07
C THR A 671 -33.17 34.17 -25.89
N ASP A 672 -34.11 33.60 -26.64
CA ASP A 672 -34.90 34.29 -27.67
C ASP A 672 -36.24 34.82 -27.14
N LYS A 673 -36.64 34.56 -25.89
CA LYS A 673 -37.81 35.22 -25.29
C LYS A 673 -37.50 36.72 -25.17
N LYS A 674 -37.85 37.45 -26.23
CA LYS A 674 -38.04 38.89 -26.17
C LYS A 674 -39.21 39.14 -25.22
N SER A 675 -38.99 39.94 -24.18
CA SER A 675 -40.10 40.50 -23.40
C SER A 675 -41.02 41.24 -24.38
N LEU A 676 -42.03 40.56 -24.83
CA LEU A 676 -43.15 41.20 -25.55
C LEU A 676 -44.04 41.86 -24.52
N GLY A 677 -43.77 43.15 -24.29
CA GLY A 677 -44.67 43.98 -23.49
C GLY A 677 -43.96 44.77 -22.41
N PHE A 678 -44.09 46.09 -22.52
CA PHE A 678 -43.79 47.04 -21.49
C PHE A 678 -44.48 46.72 -20.16
N SER A 679 -43.73 46.09 -19.25
CA SER A 679 -44.10 46.14 -17.85
C SER A 679 -42.81 46.22 -17.03
N ASN A 680 -42.68 47.30 -16.28
CA ASN A 680 -41.74 47.44 -15.20
C ASN A 680 -42.00 46.29 -14.20
N VAL A 681 -41.29 45.19 -14.36
CA VAL A 681 -41.40 44.05 -13.46
C VAL A 681 -40.62 44.38 -12.22
N ASN A 682 -41.30 44.97 -11.25
CA ASN A 682 -40.81 45.18 -9.87
C ASN A 682 -41.32 44.08 -8.91
N ASN A 683 -41.86 42.94 -9.41
CA ASN A 683 -42.41 41.91 -8.55
C ASN A 683 -41.68 40.59 -8.78
N THR A 684 -41.07 40.06 -7.72
CA THR A 684 -40.40 38.74 -7.65
C THR A 684 -41.33 37.56 -8.08
N GLU A 685 -42.64 37.73 -7.95
CA GLU A 685 -43.64 36.71 -8.31
C GLU A 685 -43.79 36.53 -9.84
N ASP A 686 -43.64 37.60 -10.62
CA ASP A 686 -43.72 37.50 -12.08
C ASP A 686 -42.48 36.86 -12.70
N ALA A 687 -41.32 37.11 -12.14
CA ALA A 687 -40.07 36.47 -12.57
C ALA A 687 -40.07 34.94 -12.31
N GLN A 688 -40.68 34.52 -11.21
CA GLN A 688 -40.84 33.08 -10.89
C GLN A 688 -41.81 32.39 -11.85
N LYS A 689 -42.91 33.03 -12.21
CA LYS A 689 -43.85 32.49 -13.21
C LYS A 689 -43.23 32.32 -14.59
N GLU A 690 -42.48 33.33 -15.04
CA GLU A 690 -41.76 33.29 -16.32
C GLU A 690 -40.71 32.20 -16.36
N TYR A 691 -40.01 31.96 -15.24
CA TYR A 691 -39.06 30.86 -15.09
C TYR A 691 -39.79 29.50 -15.19
N GLU A 692 -40.90 29.30 -14.48
CA GLU A 692 -41.67 28.06 -14.52
C GLU A 692 -42.22 27.73 -15.91
N GLU A 693 -42.68 28.74 -16.64
CA GLU A 693 -43.15 28.57 -18.04
C GLU A 693 -41.96 28.17 -18.95
N THR A 694 -40.85 28.87 -18.83
CA THR A 694 -39.65 28.54 -19.60
C THR A 694 -39.15 27.12 -19.26
N LYS A 695 -39.20 26.72 -18.03
CA LYS A 695 -38.85 25.38 -17.57
C LYS A 695 -39.75 24.32 -18.20
N LYS A 696 -41.07 24.57 -18.31
CA LYS A 696 -42.00 23.66 -18.97
C LYS A 696 -41.69 23.48 -20.46
N GLU A 697 -41.42 24.57 -21.17
CA GLU A 697 -41.10 24.55 -22.61
C GLU A 697 -39.76 23.78 -22.85
N VAL A 698 -38.76 24.05 -22.02
CA VAL A 698 -37.47 23.36 -22.10
C VAL A 698 -37.63 21.87 -21.81
N MET A 699 -38.45 21.50 -20.81
CA MET A 699 -38.76 20.11 -20.49
C MET A 699 -39.52 19.39 -21.63
N GLU A 700 -40.40 20.08 -22.35
CA GLU A 700 -41.03 19.51 -23.53
C GLU A 700 -40.07 19.29 -24.69
N ALA A 701 -39.13 20.22 -24.91
CA ALA A 701 -38.06 20.06 -25.89
C ALA A 701 -37.16 18.87 -25.51
N LEU A 702 -36.80 18.73 -24.25
CA LEU A 702 -35.99 17.62 -23.73
C LEU A 702 -36.64 16.26 -23.98
N LYS A 703 -37.97 16.14 -23.72
CA LYS A 703 -38.73 14.90 -23.95
C LYS A 703 -38.82 14.46 -25.42
N LYS A 704 -38.60 15.39 -26.35
CA LYS A 704 -38.53 15.08 -27.78
C LYS A 704 -37.17 14.53 -28.22
N GLU A 705 -36.09 14.94 -27.55
CA GLU A 705 -34.72 14.58 -27.90
C GLU A 705 -34.21 13.36 -27.12
N LEU A 706 -34.52 13.28 -25.82
CA LEU A 706 -34.05 12.18 -24.97
C LEU A 706 -35.13 11.16 -24.66
N ARG A 707 -34.78 9.89 -24.60
CA ARG A 707 -35.69 8.79 -24.28
C ARG A 707 -36.30 8.96 -22.88
N PRO A 708 -37.61 8.74 -22.70
CA PRO A 708 -38.28 8.84 -21.41
C PRO A 708 -37.64 8.00 -20.32
N GLU A 709 -37.14 6.81 -20.67
CA GLU A 709 -36.42 5.91 -19.78
C GLU A 709 -35.19 6.55 -19.18
N PHE A 710 -34.40 7.28 -19.95
CA PHE A 710 -33.20 7.98 -19.51
C PHE A 710 -33.56 9.14 -18.57
N ILE A 711 -34.58 9.93 -18.94
CA ILE A 711 -35.05 11.07 -18.13
C ILE A 711 -35.52 10.63 -16.75
N ASN A 712 -36.23 9.50 -16.64
CA ASN A 712 -36.75 8.98 -15.38
C ASN A 712 -35.67 8.42 -14.42
N ARG A 713 -34.42 8.23 -14.89
CA ARG A 713 -33.29 7.75 -14.07
C ARG A 713 -32.46 8.87 -13.50
N ILE A 714 -32.69 10.10 -13.92
CA ILE A 714 -31.97 11.29 -13.46
C ILE A 714 -32.63 11.78 -12.17
N ASP A 715 -31.85 12.08 -11.13
CA ASP A 715 -32.39 12.53 -9.85
C ASP A 715 -33.01 13.93 -9.95
N GLU A 716 -32.34 14.86 -10.62
CA GLU A 716 -32.80 16.22 -10.79
C GLU A 716 -32.41 16.79 -12.16
N ILE A 717 -33.38 17.46 -12.80
CA ILE A 717 -33.18 18.19 -14.06
C ILE A 717 -33.24 19.67 -13.75
N ILE A 718 -32.16 20.38 -14.01
CA ILE A 718 -31.95 21.75 -13.58
C ILE A 718 -31.83 22.65 -14.81
N VAL A 719 -32.66 23.66 -14.88
CA VAL A 719 -32.65 24.67 -15.96
C VAL A 719 -31.93 25.89 -15.47
N PHE A 720 -30.82 26.24 -16.09
CA PHE A 720 -30.01 27.43 -15.77
C PHE A 720 -30.60 28.63 -16.48
N HIS A 721 -30.86 29.71 -15.72
CA HIS A 721 -31.33 30.97 -16.30
C HIS A 721 -30.15 31.81 -16.85
N LYS A 722 -30.49 32.78 -17.68
CA LYS A 722 -29.55 33.78 -18.21
C LYS A 722 -29.04 34.67 -17.06
N LEU A 723 -27.75 34.93 -17.05
CA LEU A 723 -27.15 35.80 -16.04
C LEU A 723 -27.63 37.26 -16.21
N THR A 724 -27.94 37.88 -15.09
CA THR A 724 -28.26 39.32 -15.02
C THR A 724 -26.97 40.17 -15.00
N ASP A 725 -27.10 41.45 -15.32
CA ASP A 725 -25.93 42.34 -15.31
C ASP A 725 -25.30 42.44 -13.91
N GLU A 726 -26.11 42.38 -12.84
CA GLU A 726 -25.60 42.39 -11.44
C GLU A 726 -24.85 41.12 -11.11
N GLU A 727 -25.29 39.96 -11.62
CA GLU A 727 -24.61 38.67 -11.42
C GLU A 727 -23.29 38.64 -12.19
N ILE A 728 -23.26 39.18 -13.40
CA ILE A 728 -22.04 39.30 -14.20
C ILE A 728 -21.01 40.19 -13.50
N ASP A 729 -21.47 41.31 -12.93
CA ASP A 729 -20.61 42.18 -12.14
C ASP A 729 -19.94 41.50 -10.95
N LYS A 730 -20.68 40.63 -10.24
CA LYS A 730 -20.13 39.83 -9.15
C LYS A 730 -19.16 38.75 -9.65
N ILE A 731 -19.43 38.15 -10.82
CA ILE A 731 -18.53 37.18 -11.45
C ILE A 731 -17.19 37.83 -11.80
N ILE A 732 -17.24 39.06 -12.36
CA ILE A 732 -16.02 39.82 -12.65
C ILE A 732 -15.22 40.05 -11.38
N ASP A 733 -15.87 40.41 -10.25
CA ASP A 733 -15.19 40.58 -8.96
C ASP A 733 -14.45 39.33 -8.50
N ILE A 734 -15.06 38.15 -8.65
CA ILE A 734 -14.43 36.87 -8.30
C ILE A 734 -13.21 36.60 -9.19
N MET A 735 -13.36 36.79 -10.52
CA MET A 735 -12.26 36.56 -11.47
C MET A 735 -11.10 37.52 -11.26
N LEU A 736 -11.40 38.79 -10.92
CA LEU A 736 -10.37 39.78 -10.58
C LEU A 736 -9.65 39.44 -9.28
N LYS A 737 -10.37 38.95 -8.26
CA LYS A 737 -9.74 38.49 -7.00
C LYS A 737 -8.76 37.34 -7.25
N GLU A 738 -9.05 36.39 -8.19
CA GLU A 738 -8.12 35.33 -8.56
C GLU A 738 -6.82 35.88 -9.17
N VAL A 739 -6.93 36.90 -10.06
CA VAL A 739 -5.76 37.57 -10.66
C VAL A 739 -4.92 38.26 -9.58
N VAL A 740 -5.59 39.00 -8.69
CA VAL A 740 -4.92 39.69 -7.57
C VAL A 740 -4.23 38.68 -6.65
N GLY A 741 -4.85 37.56 -6.37
CA GLY A 741 -4.27 36.47 -5.56
C GLY A 741 -2.99 35.90 -6.17
N ARG A 742 -2.99 35.58 -7.48
CA ARG A 742 -1.79 35.09 -8.19
C ARG A 742 -0.63 36.07 -8.18
N LEU A 743 -0.91 37.37 -8.23
CA LEU A 743 0.12 38.42 -8.15
C LEU A 743 0.64 38.59 -6.72
N LYS A 744 -0.20 38.44 -5.72
CA LYS A 744 0.20 38.48 -4.31
C LYS A 744 1.18 37.34 -3.95
N ASP A 745 1.02 36.17 -4.54
CA ASP A 745 1.97 35.06 -4.41
C ASP A 745 3.37 35.40 -4.95
N GLN A 746 3.43 36.34 -5.94
CA GLN A 746 4.66 36.90 -6.49
C GLN A 746 5.17 38.14 -5.72
N LYS A 747 4.54 38.45 -4.56
CA LYS A 747 4.83 39.63 -3.73
C LYS A 747 4.53 40.98 -4.43
N ILE A 748 3.57 41.00 -5.36
CA ILE A 748 3.06 42.19 -6.05
C ILE A 748 1.63 42.44 -5.57
N GLU A 749 1.39 43.51 -4.86
CA GLU A 749 0.05 43.93 -4.44
C GLU A 749 -0.49 44.95 -5.45
N ILE A 750 -1.72 44.72 -5.91
CA ILE A 750 -2.43 45.62 -6.83
C ILE A 750 -3.80 45.99 -6.26
N GLU A 751 -4.18 47.24 -6.47
CA GLU A 751 -5.49 47.81 -6.19
C GLU A 751 -6.12 48.24 -7.52
N LEU A 752 -7.26 47.66 -7.87
CA LEU A 752 -7.94 47.91 -9.13
C LEU A 752 -9.02 48.98 -8.94
N GLU A 753 -8.99 50.03 -9.78
CA GLU A 753 -10.02 51.04 -9.78
C GLU A 753 -11.37 50.47 -10.33
N PRO A 754 -12.52 51.03 -9.90
CA PRO A 754 -13.84 50.65 -10.42
C PRO A 754 -13.99 50.89 -11.94
N SER A 755 -13.19 51.78 -12.51
CA SER A 755 -13.11 52.04 -13.94
C SER A 755 -12.69 50.81 -14.73
N VAL A 756 -11.72 50.01 -14.23
CA VAL A 756 -11.22 48.76 -14.85
C VAL A 756 -12.33 47.73 -14.95
N LYS A 757 -13.12 47.56 -13.87
CA LYS A 757 -14.26 46.64 -13.85
C LYS A 757 -15.29 47.02 -14.92
N LYS A 758 -15.64 48.33 -15.05
CA LYS A 758 -16.58 48.81 -16.06
C LYS A 758 -16.09 48.56 -17.49
N LEU A 759 -14.80 48.72 -17.75
CA LEU A 759 -14.20 48.44 -19.05
C LEU A 759 -14.29 46.94 -19.42
N ILE A 760 -13.97 46.09 -18.44
CA ILE A 760 -14.07 44.63 -18.62
C ILE A 760 -15.53 44.22 -18.87
N ALA A 761 -16.45 44.76 -18.09
CA ALA A 761 -17.90 44.48 -18.30
C ALA A 761 -18.35 44.91 -19.69
N SER A 762 -18.02 46.16 -20.13
CA SER A 762 -18.47 46.66 -21.44
C SER A 762 -17.89 45.90 -22.63
N LYS A 763 -16.64 45.39 -22.53
CA LYS A 763 -16.00 44.65 -23.63
C LYS A 763 -16.22 43.12 -23.54
N GLY A 764 -16.56 42.62 -22.38
CA GLY A 764 -16.63 41.19 -22.11
C GLY A 764 -18.04 40.58 -22.06
N ILE A 765 -19.08 41.43 -22.09
CA ILE A 765 -20.47 40.94 -22.09
C ILE A 765 -20.94 40.72 -23.51
N ASP A 766 -21.24 39.45 -23.86
CA ASP A 766 -21.97 39.10 -25.08
C ASP A 766 -23.32 38.50 -24.70
N LYS A 767 -24.39 39.06 -25.21
CA LYS A 767 -25.75 38.61 -24.90
C LYS A 767 -26.02 37.16 -25.27
N ASN A 768 -25.22 36.56 -26.18
CA ASN A 768 -25.41 35.21 -26.68
C ASN A 768 -24.47 34.19 -25.98
N PHE A 769 -23.31 34.64 -25.45
CA PHE A 769 -22.28 33.76 -24.90
C PHE A 769 -22.11 33.86 -23.39
N GLY A 770 -22.95 34.67 -22.70
CA GLY A 770 -22.92 34.81 -21.25
C GLY A 770 -21.55 35.29 -20.70
N ALA A 771 -21.09 34.68 -19.61
CA ALA A 771 -19.84 35.06 -18.96
C ALA A 771 -18.56 34.43 -19.62
N ARG A 772 -18.71 33.58 -20.67
CA ARG A 772 -17.58 32.91 -21.30
C ARG A 772 -16.52 33.85 -21.92
N PRO A 773 -16.91 34.98 -22.59
CA PRO A 773 -15.94 35.92 -23.11
C PRO A 773 -15.20 36.74 -22.05
N LEU A 774 -15.74 36.88 -20.84
CA LEU A 774 -15.13 37.65 -19.76
C LEU A 774 -13.70 37.23 -19.44
N ARG A 775 -13.41 35.93 -19.40
CA ARG A 775 -12.07 35.42 -19.12
C ARG A 775 -11.04 35.86 -20.15
N ARG A 776 -11.43 35.82 -21.44
CA ARG A 776 -10.57 36.31 -22.53
C ARG A 776 -10.38 37.83 -22.45
N THR A 777 -11.45 38.54 -22.10
CA THR A 777 -11.39 39.97 -21.94
C THR A 777 -10.50 40.38 -20.77
N ILE A 778 -10.59 39.70 -19.63
CA ILE A 778 -9.68 39.91 -18.50
C ILE A 778 -8.25 39.63 -18.91
N GLN A 779 -8.01 38.55 -19.62
CA GLN A 779 -6.68 38.21 -20.10
C GLN A 779 -6.11 39.31 -21.01
N SER A 780 -6.82 39.66 -22.07
CA SER A 780 -6.32 40.60 -23.07
C SER A 780 -6.27 42.07 -22.59
N VAL A 781 -7.20 42.46 -21.71
CA VAL A 781 -7.27 43.86 -21.24
C VAL A 781 -6.41 44.07 -19.99
N LEU A 782 -6.33 43.10 -19.10
CA LEU A 782 -5.68 43.23 -17.81
C LEU A 782 -4.40 42.42 -17.69
N GLU A 783 -4.47 41.05 -17.87
CA GLU A 783 -3.30 40.18 -17.59
C GLU A 783 -2.15 40.44 -18.56
N ASP A 784 -2.41 40.53 -19.88
CA ASP A 784 -1.36 40.81 -20.88
C ASP A 784 -0.68 42.16 -20.56
N ARG A 785 -1.45 43.19 -20.16
CA ARG A 785 -0.89 44.49 -19.83
C ARG A 785 -0.11 44.46 -18.54
N LEU A 786 -0.59 43.80 -17.50
CA LEU A 786 0.14 43.62 -16.26
C LEU A 786 1.45 42.87 -16.49
N ALA A 787 1.47 41.89 -17.36
CA ALA A 787 2.68 41.12 -17.70
C ALA A 787 3.73 42.05 -18.35
N GLU A 788 3.33 42.97 -19.29
CA GLU A 788 4.23 43.96 -19.87
C GLU A 788 4.79 44.91 -18.80
N GLU A 789 3.93 45.44 -17.93
CA GLU A 789 4.34 46.40 -16.88
C GLU A 789 5.23 45.74 -15.78
N ILE A 790 5.09 44.39 -15.55
CA ILE A 790 6.01 43.60 -14.72
C ILE A 790 7.37 43.48 -15.38
N LEU A 791 7.42 43.16 -16.68
CA LEU A 791 8.66 43.01 -17.45
C LEU A 791 9.40 44.37 -17.57
N ASP A 792 8.67 45.48 -17.70
CA ASP A 792 9.22 46.82 -17.71
C ASP A 792 9.70 47.32 -16.33
N GLY A 793 9.46 46.55 -15.26
CA GLY A 793 9.87 46.88 -13.89
C GLY A 793 9.07 48.03 -13.28
N LYS A 794 7.91 48.38 -13.82
CA LYS A 794 7.06 49.47 -13.34
C LYS A 794 6.22 49.07 -12.13
N LEU A 795 5.87 47.77 -12.01
CA LEU A 795 5.20 47.22 -10.84
C LEU A 795 6.22 46.90 -9.74
N LYS A 796 6.06 47.56 -8.59
CA LYS A 796 7.00 47.45 -7.47
C LYS A 796 6.60 46.33 -6.53
N LYS A 797 7.54 45.39 -6.25
CA LYS A 797 7.35 44.34 -5.25
C LYS A 797 7.22 44.95 -3.84
N ASN A 798 6.40 44.34 -3.01
CA ASN A 798 6.13 44.78 -1.62
C ASN A 798 5.55 46.22 -1.51
N LYS A 799 4.86 46.69 -2.53
CA LYS A 799 4.12 47.98 -2.50
C LYS A 799 2.79 47.79 -3.21
N VAL A 800 1.77 48.50 -2.76
CA VAL A 800 0.46 48.57 -3.43
C VAL A 800 0.59 49.39 -4.70
N ASN A 801 0.30 48.74 -5.85
CA ASN A 801 0.30 49.40 -7.15
C ASN A 801 -1.14 49.70 -7.55
N LYS A 802 -1.51 50.95 -7.77
CA LYS A 802 -2.84 51.33 -8.23
C LYS A 802 -2.93 51.19 -9.74
N ILE A 803 -4.02 50.57 -10.17
CA ILE A 803 -4.27 50.29 -11.59
C ILE A 803 -5.56 50.96 -12.02
N GLY A 804 -5.40 51.94 -12.92
CA GLY A 804 -6.51 52.70 -13.50
C GLY A 804 -6.60 52.55 -15.02
N ILE A 805 -7.45 53.39 -15.65
CA ILE A 805 -7.63 53.42 -17.11
C ILE A 805 -7.22 54.76 -17.66
N LYS A 806 -6.45 54.77 -18.73
CA LYS A 806 -6.15 55.94 -19.56
C LYS A 806 -6.26 55.57 -21.04
N ASP A 807 -7.07 56.30 -21.81
CA ASP A 807 -7.30 56.07 -23.24
C ASP A 807 -7.76 54.62 -23.55
N GLU A 808 -8.74 54.13 -22.79
CA GLU A 808 -9.24 52.73 -22.87
C GLU A 808 -8.19 51.63 -22.64
N LYS A 809 -7.03 51.95 -22.12
CA LYS A 809 -5.95 51.02 -21.76
C LYS A 809 -5.71 51.02 -20.27
N VAL A 810 -5.41 49.84 -19.74
CA VAL A 810 -5.01 49.69 -18.34
C VAL A 810 -3.61 50.28 -18.14
N VAL A 811 -3.42 51.14 -17.13
CA VAL A 811 -2.16 51.82 -16.82
C VAL A 811 -1.92 51.76 -15.32
N VAL A 812 -0.66 51.55 -14.93
CA VAL A 812 -0.22 51.65 -13.54
C VAL A 812 -0.12 53.08 -13.16
N GLU A 813 -0.91 53.53 -12.18
CA GLU A 813 -0.77 54.87 -11.62
C GLU A 813 0.46 55.01 -10.75
N LYS A 814 1.16 56.19 -10.86
CA LYS A 814 2.44 56.40 -10.15
C LYS A 814 2.25 56.73 -8.68
#